data_97f7c05c965796ef639c0c59c2aa8062
#
_entry.id   97f7c05c965796ef639c0c59c2aa8062
#
_cell.length_a   1.000
_cell.length_b   1.000
_cell.length_c   1.000
_cell.angle_alpha   90.00
_cell.angle_beta   90.00
_cell.angle_gamma   90.00
#
_symmetry.space_group_name_H-M   'P 1'
#
loop_
_entity.id
_entity.type
_entity.pdbx_description
1 polymer ?
#
loop_
_entity_poly.entity_id
_entity_poly.type
_entity_poly.pdbx_seq_one_letter_code
_entity_poly.pdbx_strand_id
1 'polypeptide(L)'
;MLAHPRLSADDQLREREVLEAEFIAWSQDAAAQQQQALLNELSAAHPLRDFHAGNRNSLAVEQPEFQQALRAFYQRFYQTGQMTLSLVGPQPVDELRSMAQRLSVDLNVGEAQPQSLPTALMASPTGRYQQIDERRLNLVFAFEALPTASREALDFLCTWLNAAKPGGLLAELRHRQLIDHLKAVPVYHFAGQALLHIEFKLSSPETQPAAVSELFNDWLHDFSQQADWPGLREEYALLQRRKAESNQALALARRDSEQLEPQLSDLGVAALKAILRHMNPTPAPHPTIAWQLPPANPWLRSVDEPAPAGLIRGQTSAHRGLRTFAQDRTRGRRERSAMQFSPAPTDTGGEAAIYLRWRLDSTPPANFQPVLDLSLQSLRDDALQAGVELSFSETGDQWLLKLNGWHEPMPAILEQALHCLANPAAHAWHSIDDAAPMIAIRQMLKALPAHCLGQGSQPASPSGTVDDLHRTWASARWDGLATGLSPTAQTAITRALSRAPGIADSEPTAPQSIAGQRLWSELPGTANEHALLLFCPAPTQALADEAAWRMLAHLCQTPFYQRLRVELQLGYAVFSGIRQINGQTGLQFGVQSPQASVREMAEQVELFLKQLPERIAAINDQALAHQQQLLAEQLDDRTMPLAQAFELQWQGKLGGHSSDYLPQLQQAILRLDRATLLDAASRLMRAEGGRRYLATGSLPQL
;
A
#
# COMPACT_ATOMS: atom_id res chain seq x y z
N MET A 1 -9.58 13.32 24.98
CA MET A 1 -10.44 12.15 24.69
C MET A 1 -10.12 11.00 25.63
N LEU A 2 -8.88 10.52 25.75
CA LEU A 2 -8.52 9.44 26.68
C LEU A 2 -8.76 9.78 28.14
N ALA A 3 -8.41 10.98 28.60
CA ALA A 3 -8.56 11.41 30.00
C ALA A 3 -10.00 11.74 30.40
N HIS A 4 -10.78 12.33 29.47
CA HIS A 4 -12.14 12.82 29.74
C HIS A 4 -13.09 12.45 28.59
N PRO A 5 -13.49 11.18 28.47
CA PRO A 5 -14.44 10.76 27.44
C PRO A 5 -15.82 11.34 27.77
N ARG A 6 -16.56 11.81 26.77
CA ARG A 6 -17.91 12.36 26.97
C ARG A 6 -18.91 11.28 27.39
N LEU A 7 -18.79 10.09 26.81
CA LEU A 7 -19.67 8.95 27.05
C LEU A 7 -21.18 9.29 27.03
N SER A 8 -21.58 10.24 26.16
CA SER A 8 -23.00 10.60 26.02
C SER A 8 -23.77 9.49 25.31
N ALA A 9 -24.99 9.21 25.74
CA ALA A 9 -25.82 8.16 25.13
C ALA A 9 -26.10 8.42 23.65
N ASP A 10 -26.31 9.68 23.26
CA ASP A 10 -26.56 10.05 21.86
C ASP A 10 -25.35 9.79 20.96
N ASP A 11 -24.12 10.05 21.45
CA ASP A 11 -22.89 9.74 20.71
C ASP A 11 -22.71 8.22 20.60
N GLN A 12 -22.99 7.48 21.67
CA GLN A 12 -22.90 6.01 21.67
C GLN A 12 -23.91 5.37 20.71
N LEU A 13 -25.14 5.90 20.64
CA LEU A 13 -26.16 5.43 19.70
C LEU A 13 -25.73 5.66 18.25
N ARG A 14 -25.18 6.82 17.95
CA ARG A 14 -24.63 7.12 16.61
C ARG A 14 -23.47 6.17 16.26
N GLU A 15 -22.56 5.97 17.20
CA GLU A 15 -21.41 5.08 16.99
C GLU A 15 -21.84 3.61 16.84
N ARG A 16 -22.87 3.16 17.58
CA ARG A 16 -23.46 1.83 17.40
C ARG A 16 -23.96 1.60 15.97
N GLU A 17 -24.57 2.62 15.34
CA GLU A 17 -25.01 2.52 13.94
C GLU A 17 -23.83 2.46 12.96
N VAL A 18 -22.70 3.12 13.27
CA VAL A 18 -21.45 2.97 12.51
C VAL A 18 -20.93 1.55 12.65
N LEU A 19 -20.82 1.02 13.87
CA LEU A 19 -20.39 -0.36 14.13
C LEU A 19 -21.31 -1.41 13.48
N GLU A 20 -22.62 -1.16 13.43
CA GLU A 20 -23.56 -2.02 12.70
C GLU A 20 -23.25 -2.04 11.20
N ALA A 21 -22.99 -0.88 10.61
CA ALA A 21 -22.61 -0.80 9.19
C ALA A 21 -21.26 -1.50 8.92
N GLU A 22 -20.30 -1.39 9.83
CA GLU A 22 -19.02 -2.12 9.76
C GLU A 22 -19.23 -3.63 9.91
N PHE A 23 -20.11 -4.08 10.80
CA PHE A 23 -20.47 -5.48 10.94
C PHE A 23 -21.12 -6.04 9.66
N ILE A 24 -22.04 -5.30 9.04
CA ILE A 24 -22.66 -5.69 7.77
C ILE A 24 -21.58 -5.80 6.67
N ALA A 25 -20.68 -4.80 6.54
CA ALA A 25 -19.60 -4.85 5.58
C ALA A 25 -18.65 -6.04 5.83
N TRP A 26 -18.28 -6.28 7.09
CA TRP A 26 -17.46 -7.42 7.49
C TRP A 26 -18.15 -8.76 7.19
N SER A 27 -19.46 -8.87 7.42
CA SER A 27 -20.23 -10.10 7.15
C SER A 27 -20.36 -10.44 5.66
N GLN A 28 -20.13 -9.47 4.79
CA GLN A 28 -20.15 -9.61 3.33
C GLN A 28 -18.73 -9.74 2.72
N ASP A 29 -17.68 -9.50 3.48
CA ASP A 29 -16.29 -9.63 3.04
C ASP A 29 -15.87 -11.11 3.09
N ALA A 30 -15.60 -11.70 1.92
CA ALA A 30 -15.24 -13.10 1.79
C ALA A 30 -13.95 -13.47 2.56
N ALA A 31 -12.96 -12.57 2.60
CA ALA A 31 -11.70 -12.81 3.32
C ALA A 31 -11.93 -12.79 4.84
N ALA A 32 -12.76 -11.86 5.33
CA ALA A 32 -13.13 -11.79 6.73
C ALA A 32 -13.94 -13.02 7.17
N GLN A 33 -14.88 -13.48 6.34
CA GLN A 33 -15.66 -14.69 6.60
C GLN A 33 -14.80 -15.95 6.62
N GLN A 34 -13.82 -16.04 5.73
CA GLN A 34 -12.86 -17.14 5.72
C GLN A 34 -11.99 -17.14 6.99
N GLN A 35 -11.49 -15.98 7.40
CA GLN A 35 -10.74 -15.86 8.65
C GLN A 35 -11.60 -16.25 9.85
N GLN A 36 -12.85 -15.83 9.90
CA GLN A 36 -13.80 -16.23 10.96
C GLN A 36 -14.03 -17.74 10.96
N ALA A 37 -14.18 -18.35 9.80
CA ALA A 37 -14.32 -19.80 9.69
C ALA A 37 -13.13 -20.56 10.29
N LEU A 38 -11.89 -20.07 10.08
CA LEU A 38 -10.69 -20.60 10.72
C LEU A 38 -10.73 -20.45 12.25
N LEU A 39 -11.16 -19.28 12.75
CA LEU A 39 -11.25 -19.03 14.19
C LEU A 39 -12.37 -19.83 14.88
N ASN A 40 -13.39 -20.25 14.15
CA ASN A 40 -14.49 -21.06 14.68
C ASN A 40 -14.06 -22.47 15.13
N GLU A 41 -12.89 -22.95 14.70
CA GLU A 41 -12.30 -24.20 15.17
C GLU A 41 -11.68 -24.08 16.58
N LEU A 42 -11.46 -22.86 17.07
CA LEU A 42 -10.99 -22.62 18.43
C LEU A 42 -12.05 -22.99 19.46
N SER A 43 -11.62 -23.16 20.71
CA SER A 43 -12.48 -23.36 21.85
C SER A 43 -13.58 -22.29 21.93
N ALA A 44 -14.83 -22.70 22.13
CA ALA A 44 -15.95 -21.77 22.26
C ALA A 44 -15.82 -20.81 23.44
N ALA A 45 -14.97 -21.13 24.42
CA ALA A 45 -14.68 -20.27 25.57
C ALA A 45 -13.53 -19.27 25.32
N HIS A 46 -12.82 -19.39 24.19
CA HIS A 46 -11.68 -18.50 23.90
C HIS A 46 -12.18 -17.22 23.19
N PRO A 47 -11.89 -16.03 23.74
CA PRO A 47 -12.42 -14.76 23.22
C PRO A 47 -11.95 -14.44 21.79
N LEU A 48 -10.82 -14.95 21.32
CA LEU A 48 -10.35 -14.76 19.95
C LEU A 48 -11.33 -15.25 18.87
N ARG A 49 -12.22 -16.18 19.23
CA ARG A 49 -13.24 -16.73 18.34
C ARG A 49 -14.34 -15.74 17.99
N ASP A 50 -14.62 -14.81 18.92
CA ASP A 50 -15.79 -13.94 18.83
C ASP A 50 -15.49 -12.69 17.97
N PHE A 51 -16.55 -12.10 17.41
CA PHE A 51 -16.46 -10.81 16.76
C PHE A 51 -16.28 -9.70 17.81
N HIS A 52 -15.21 -8.90 17.67
CA HIS A 52 -14.75 -8.00 18.74
C HIS A 52 -15.34 -6.59 18.70
N ALA A 53 -15.79 -6.10 17.53
CA ALA A 53 -16.26 -4.71 17.42
C ALA A 53 -17.69 -4.53 17.98
N GLY A 54 -18.50 -5.58 18.01
CA GLY A 54 -19.91 -5.50 18.38
C GLY A 54 -20.83 -5.07 17.24
N ASN A 55 -22.10 -5.11 17.48
CA ASN A 55 -23.16 -4.72 16.55
C ASN A 55 -24.39 -4.21 17.32
N ARG A 56 -25.46 -3.85 16.61
CA ARG A 56 -26.69 -3.34 17.23
C ARG A 56 -27.28 -4.30 18.26
N ASN A 57 -27.17 -5.62 18.04
CA ASN A 57 -27.74 -6.62 18.94
C ASN A 57 -26.87 -6.86 20.19
N SER A 58 -25.55 -6.74 20.08
CA SER A 58 -24.61 -6.97 21.18
C SER A 58 -24.35 -5.72 22.03
N LEU A 59 -24.63 -4.51 21.51
CA LEU A 59 -24.39 -3.24 22.17
C LEU A 59 -25.70 -2.61 22.64
N ALA A 60 -26.17 -3.04 23.82
CA ALA A 60 -27.44 -2.60 24.41
C ALA A 60 -27.31 -1.21 25.08
N VAL A 61 -26.93 -0.18 24.30
CA VAL A 61 -26.58 1.18 24.77
C VAL A 61 -27.64 1.82 25.65
N GLU A 62 -28.92 1.55 25.41
CA GLU A 62 -30.04 2.11 26.16
C GLU A 62 -30.21 1.50 27.57
N GLN A 63 -29.54 0.37 27.84
CA GLN A 63 -29.66 -0.32 29.12
C GLN A 63 -28.74 0.28 30.19
N PRO A 64 -29.23 0.55 31.40
CA PRO A 64 -28.42 1.08 32.49
C PRO A 64 -27.23 0.19 32.86
N GLU A 65 -27.37 -1.12 32.75
CA GLU A 65 -26.32 -2.12 33.01
C GLU A 65 -25.15 -1.95 32.03
N PHE A 66 -25.44 -1.71 30.73
CA PHE A 66 -24.44 -1.44 29.74
C PHE A 66 -23.70 -0.15 30.06
N GLN A 67 -24.41 0.92 30.41
CA GLN A 67 -23.81 2.21 30.77
C GLN A 67 -22.90 2.10 32.01
N GLN A 68 -23.32 1.32 33.00
CA GLN A 68 -22.50 1.06 34.19
C GLN A 68 -21.26 0.24 33.84
N ALA A 69 -21.40 -0.82 33.03
CA ALA A 69 -20.30 -1.67 32.60
C ALA A 69 -19.26 -0.88 31.78
N LEU A 70 -19.71 -0.02 30.85
CA LEU A 70 -18.83 0.83 30.04
C LEU A 70 -18.03 1.81 30.91
N ARG A 71 -18.66 2.45 31.88
CA ARG A 71 -17.96 3.35 32.81
C ARG A 71 -16.99 2.59 33.70
N ALA A 72 -17.37 1.43 34.22
CA ALA A 72 -16.51 0.60 35.04
C ALA A 72 -15.29 0.10 34.26
N PHE A 73 -15.49 -0.30 32.98
CA PHE A 73 -14.42 -0.68 32.07
C PHE A 73 -13.44 0.48 31.85
N TYR A 74 -13.96 1.68 31.54
CA TYR A 74 -13.12 2.86 31.37
C TYR A 74 -12.32 3.15 32.64
N GLN A 75 -12.97 3.20 33.79
CA GLN A 75 -12.30 3.49 35.09
C GLN A 75 -11.23 2.44 35.44
N ARG A 76 -11.46 1.18 35.08
CA ARG A 76 -10.55 0.08 35.38
C ARG A 76 -9.32 0.05 34.47
N PHE A 77 -9.50 0.29 33.18
CA PHE A 77 -8.47 0.02 32.18
C PHE A 77 -7.81 1.28 31.59
N TYR A 78 -8.46 2.44 31.64
CA TYR A 78 -7.88 3.68 31.12
C TYR A 78 -7.13 4.44 32.20
N GLN A 79 -6.05 3.82 32.66
CA GLN A 79 -5.17 4.33 33.70
C GLN A 79 -3.70 4.21 33.28
N THR A 80 -2.84 5.08 33.80
CA THR A 80 -1.42 5.13 33.43
C THR A 80 -0.68 3.81 33.62
N GLY A 81 -1.02 3.03 34.68
CA GLY A 81 -0.46 1.71 34.92
C GLY A 81 -0.78 0.65 33.87
N GLN A 82 -1.78 0.89 33.00
CA GLN A 82 -2.20 -0.02 31.92
C GLN A 82 -1.74 0.45 30.54
N MET A 83 -1.09 1.62 30.46
CA MET A 83 -0.74 2.25 29.18
C MET A 83 0.75 2.20 28.94
N THR A 84 1.14 1.91 27.71
CA THR A 84 2.50 2.10 27.21
C THR A 84 2.46 3.21 26.16
N LEU A 85 3.32 4.21 26.33
CA LEU A 85 3.48 5.31 25.39
C LEU A 85 4.84 5.18 24.69
N SER A 86 4.85 5.04 23.39
CA SER A 86 6.06 5.12 22.58
C SER A 86 5.98 6.33 21.67
N LEU A 87 7.04 7.14 21.66
CA LEU A 87 7.17 8.35 20.87
C LEU A 87 8.42 8.25 19.99
N VAL A 88 8.22 8.34 18.68
CA VAL A 88 9.30 8.37 17.70
C VAL A 88 9.11 9.59 16.79
N GLY A 89 10.17 10.36 16.60
CA GLY A 89 10.13 11.55 15.75
C GLY A 89 11.53 12.18 15.61
N PRO A 90 11.67 13.21 14.78
CA PRO A 90 12.93 13.89 14.54
C PRO A 90 13.34 14.84 15.71
N GLN A 91 12.47 15.02 16.71
CA GLN A 91 12.71 15.92 17.84
C GLN A 91 13.80 15.36 18.76
N PRO A 92 14.56 16.23 19.46
CA PRO A 92 15.46 15.81 20.53
C PRO A 92 14.74 15.01 21.63
N VAL A 93 15.43 14.05 22.24
CA VAL A 93 14.85 13.17 23.27
C VAL A 93 14.22 13.95 24.43
N ASP A 94 14.78 15.09 24.83
CA ASP A 94 14.23 15.92 25.91
C ASP A 94 12.90 16.58 25.52
N GLU A 95 12.73 16.91 24.24
CA GLU A 95 11.45 17.42 23.74
C GLU A 95 10.40 16.31 23.70
N LEU A 96 10.74 15.11 23.19
CA LEU A 96 9.85 13.94 23.23
C LEU A 96 9.46 13.59 24.67
N ARG A 97 10.41 13.66 25.62
CA ARG A 97 10.13 13.46 27.05
C ARG A 97 9.16 14.51 27.60
N SER A 98 9.34 15.77 27.23
CA SER A 98 8.43 16.86 27.61
C SER A 98 7.03 16.66 27.02
N MET A 99 6.93 16.16 25.79
CA MET A 99 5.64 15.81 25.18
C MET A 99 4.96 14.67 25.94
N ALA A 100 5.69 13.61 26.29
CA ALA A 100 5.16 12.50 27.09
C ALA A 100 4.65 12.97 28.45
N GLN A 101 5.41 13.82 29.12
CA GLN A 101 5.01 14.39 30.42
C GLN A 101 3.70 15.21 30.29
N ARG A 102 3.58 16.06 29.27
CA ARG A 102 2.35 16.84 29.05
C ARG A 102 1.14 15.94 28.77
N LEU A 103 1.32 14.86 27.99
CA LEU A 103 0.24 13.90 27.69
C LEU A 103 -0.20 13.11 28.93
N SER A 104 0.72 12.85 29.87
CA SER A 104 0.41 12.04 31.06
C SER A 104 -0.28 12.80 32.17
N VAL A 105 -0.21 14.15 32.23
CA VAL A 105 -0.75 14.97 33.31
C VAL A 105 -2.26 14.78 33.51
N ASP A 106 -3.02 14.67 32.43
CA ASP A 106 -4.47 14.57 32.46
C ASP A 106 -4.99 13.12 32.59
N LEU A 107 -4.10 12.11 32.52
CA LEU A 107 -4.50 10.72 32.56
C LEU A 107 -4.73 10.25 34.02
N ASN A 108 -5.73 9.40 34.22
CA ASN A 108 -5.98 8.79 35.51
C ASN A 108 -4.76 7.97 35.98
N VAL A 109 -4.30 8.23 37.18
CA VAL A 109 -3.21 7.46 37.78
C VAL A 109 -3.76 6.14 38.32
N GLY A 110 -3.10 5.04 38.00
CA GLY A 110 -3.46 3.72 38.50
C GLY A 110 -2.31 2.73 38.40
N GLU A 111 -2.46 1.61 39.09
CA GLU A 111 -1.48 0.53 39.09
C GLU A 111 -1.76 -0.45 37.92
N ALA A 112 -0.70 -1.13 37.48
CA ALA A 112 -0.82 -2.20 36.51
C ALA A 112 -1.72 -3.33 37.04
N GLN A 113 -2.79 -3.64 36.38
CA GLN A 113 -3.66 -4.75 36.73
C GLN A 113 -3.14 -6.05 36.08
N PRO A 114 -3.01 -7.12 36.86
CA PRO A 114 -2.64 -8.40 36.27
C PRO A 114 -3.72 -8.85 35.26
N GLN A 115 -3.29 -9.22 34.08
CA GLN A 115 -4.19 -9.76 33.07
C GLN A 115 -4.48 -11.23 33.39
N SER A 116 -5.75 -11.62 33.29
CA SER A 116 -6.14 -13.02 33.43
C SER A 116 -5.58 -13.85 32.26
N LEU A 117 -5.08 -15.03 32.55
CA LEU A 117 -4.69 -15.97 31.51
C LEU A 117 -5.93 -16.34 30.69
N PRO A 118 -5.82 -16.35 29.36
CA PRO A 118 -6.92 -16.78 28.51
C PRO A 118 -7.19 -18.27 28.69
N THR A 119 -8.41 -18.70 28.34
CA THR A 119 -8.75 -20.14 28.26
C THR A 119 -7.91 -20.82 27.17
N ALA A 120 -7.86 -22.16 27.19
CA ALA A 120 -7.13 -22.89 26.16
C ALA A 120 -7.66 -22.58 24.75
N LEU A 121 -6.76 -22.41 23.79
CA LEU A 121 -7.09 -22.15 22.39
C LEU A 121 -7.92 -23.26 21.76
N MET A 122 -7.61 -24.51 22.09
CA MET A 122 -8.26 -25.69 21.53
C MET A 122 -8.88 -26.55 22.63
N ALA A 123 -10.03 -27.11 22.33
CA ALA A 123 -10.66 -28.13 23.20
C ALA A 123 -9.93 -29.49 23.10
N SER A 124 -9.24 -29.75 21.98
CA SER A 124 -8.46 -30.95 21.72
C SER A 124 -6.97 -30.70 21.97
N PRO A 125 -6.22 -31.68 22.52
CA PRO A 125 -4.77 -31.53 22.74
C PRO A 125 -3.93 -31.56 21.45
N THR A 126 -4.53 -31.81 20.28
CA THR A 126 -3.78 -31.94 19.02
C THR A 126 -3.16 -30.62 18.54
N GLY A 127 -3.62 -29.46 19.02
CA GLY A 127 -3.02 -28.15 18.71
C GLY A 127 -2.88 -27.80 17.20
N ARG A 128 -3.49 -28.60 16.33
CA ARG A 128 -3.43 -28.43 14.88
C ARG A 128 -4.77 -28.75 14.24
N TYR A 129 -5.19 -27.92 13.28
CA TYR A 129 -6.31 -28.23 12.41
C TYR A 129 -6.03 -27.79 10.97
N GLN A 130 -6.81 -28.34 10.06
CA GLN A 130 -6.69 -28.10 8.63
C GLN A 130 -8.06 -27.78 8.06
N GLN A 131 -8.12 -26.75 7.22
CA GLN A 131 -9.30 -26.41 6.44
C GLN A 131 -8.94 -26.39 4.96
N ILE A 132 -9.76 -27.03 4.13
CA ILE A 132 -9.56 -27.08 2.69
C ILE A 132 -10.81 -26.49 2.05
N ASP A 133 -10.63 -25.54 1.15
CA ASP A 133 -11.62 -25.09 0.19
C ASP A 133 -11.18 -25.40 -1.25
N GLU A 134 -11.95 -24.98 -2.25
CA GLU A 134 -11.71 -25.36 -3.66
C GLU A 134 -10.29 -25.05 -4.16
N ARG A 135 -9.65 -23.99 -3.65
CA ARG A 135 -8.32 -23.53 -4.10
C ARG A 135 -7.38 -23.16 -2.96
N ARG A 136 -7.70 -23.53 -1.71
CA ARG A 136 -6.85 -23.17 -0.56
C ARG A 136 -6.72 -24.34 0.40
N LEU A 137 -5.48 -24.49 0.86
CA LEU A 137 -5.15 -25.34 2.01
C LEU A 137 -4.70 -24.43 3.14
N ASN A 138 -5.43 -24.41 4.24
CA ASN A 138 -5.09 -23.69 5.45
C ASN A 138 -4.61 -24.69 6.53
N LEU A 139 -3.41 -24.47 7.03
CA LEU A 139 -2.88 -25.16 8.20
C LEU A 139 -2.79 -24.20 9.35
N VAL A 140 -3.38 -24.56 10.48
CA VAL A 140 -3.36 -23.74 11.69
C VAL A 140 -2.75 -24.52 12.83
N PHE A 141 -1.75 -23.93 13.49
CA PHE A 141 -1.09 -24.47 14.66
C PHE A 141 -1.40 -23.61 15.88
N ALA A 142 -2.03 -24.22 16.88
CA ALA A 142 -2.32 -23.58 18.15
C ALA A 142 -1.30 -24.06 19.18
N PHE A 143 -0.61 -23.12 19.79
CA PHE A 143 0.42 -23.37 20.79
C PHE A 143 -0.05 -22.92 22.15
N GLU A 144 0.24 -23.75 23.14
CA GLU A 144 0.02 -23.46 24.56
C GLU A 144 1.36 -23.45 25.30
N ALA A 145 1.46 -22.64 26.34
CA ALA A 145 2.63 -22.59 27.23
C ALA A 145 3.98 -22.42 26.50
N LEU A 146 4.02 -21.58 25.46
CA LEU A 146 5.26 -21.26 24.77
C LEU A 146 6.22 -20.53 25.71
N PRO A 147 7.55 -20.76 25.57
CA PRO A 147 8.56 -20.05 26.34
C PRO A 147 8.64 -18.58 25.97
N THR A 148 9.33 -17.79 26.80
CA THR A 148 9.70 -16.40 26.47
C THR A 148 10.43 -16.35 25.13
N ALA A 149 10.35 -15.20 24.43
CA ALA A 149 10.92 -15.02 23.10
C ALA A 149 10.26 -15.84 21.96
N SER A 150 9.09 -16.45 22.22
CA SER A 150 8.35 -17.20 21.18
C SER A 150 7.84 -16.32 20.05
N ARG A 151 7.61 -15.02 20.28
CA ARG A 151 7.19 -14.08 19.23
C ARG A 151 8.28 -13.90 18.18
N GLU A 152 9.53 -13.62 18.60
CA GLU A 152 10.65 -13.50 17.66
C GLU A 152 10.94 -14.80 16.93
N ALA A 153 10.73 -15.95 17.59
CA ALA A 153 10.87 -17.27 16.98
C ALA A 153 9.82 -17.53 15.90
N LEU A 154 8.56 -17.15 16.12
CA LEU A 154 7.49 -17.24 15.11
C LEU A 154 7.75 -16.28 13.94
N ASP A 155 8.17 -15.04 14.20
CA ASP A 155 8.50 -14.07 13.14
C ASP A 155 9.67 -14.57 12.29
N PHE A 156 10.69 -15.16 12.92
CA PHE A 156 11.81 -15.79 12.25
C PHE A 156 11.35 -16.95 11.36
N LEU A 157 10.56 -17.89 11.89
CA LEU A 157 10.03 -19.02 11.13
C LEU A 157 9.18 -18.56 9.94
N CYS A 158 8.28 -17.61 10.15
CA CYS A 158 7.44 -17.06 9.09
C CYS A 158 8.26 -16.37 8.00
N THR A 159 9.36 -15.69 8.36
CA THR A 159 10.25 -15.05 7.38
C THR A 159 10.79 -16.08 6.39
N TRP A 160 11.21 -17.24 6.86
CA TRP A 160 11.80 -18.27 6.00
C TRP A 160 10.77 -19.16 5.31
N LEU A 161 9.60 -19.38 5.90
CA LEU A 161 8.46 -20.03 5.22
C LEU A 161 7.99 -19.22 4.01
N ASN A 162 7.91 -17.91 4.14
CA ASN A 162 7.47 -17.02 3.07
C ASN A 162 8.56 -16.74 2.02
N ALA A 163 9.80 -17.18 2.25
CA ALA A 163 10.91 -16.86 1.34
C ALA A 163 10.79 -17.59 0.00
N ALA A 164 10.67 -16.83 -1.09
CA ALA A 164 10.58 -17.37 -2.46
C ALA A 164 11.97 -17.66 -3.07
N LYS A 165 12.90 -18.17 -2.27
CA LYS A 165 14.28 -18.42 -2.69
C LYS A 165 14.44 -19.82 -3.29
N PRO A 166 15.32 -19.99 -4.30
CA PRO A 166 15.62 -21.30 -4.88
C PRO A 166 16.04 -22.33 -3.81
N GLY A 167 15.56 -23.56 -3.92
CA GLY A 167 15.81 -24.63 -2.96
C GLY A 167 14.96 -24.57 -1.69
N GLY A 168 14.16 -23.52 -1.48
CA GLY A 168 13.20 -23.38 -0.39
C GLY A 168 11.81 -23.93 -0.73
N LEU A 169 10.95 -23.97 0.29
CA LEU A 169 9.60 -24.55 0.19
C LEU A 169 8.75 -23.91 -0.91
N LEU A 170 8.61 -22.58 -0.87
CA LEU A 170 7.75 -21.85 -1.81
C LEU A 170 8.22 -22.02 -3.26
N ALA A 171 9.53 -21.96 -3.49
CA ALA A 171 10.10 -22.14 -4.83
C ALA A 171 9.83 -23.54 -5.37
N GLU A 172 9.98 -24.58 -4.55
CA GLU A 172 9.76 -25.97 -4.96
C GLU A 172 8.28 -26.26 -5.20
N LEU A 173 7.38 -25.80 -4.35
CA LEU A 173 5.95 -25.95 -4.54
C LEU A 173 5.47 -25.29 -5.85
N ARG A 174 6.02 -24.09 -6.18
CA ARG A 174 5.75 -23.41 -7.46
C ARG A 174 6.34 -24.14 -8.65
N HIS A 175 7.59 -24.64 -8.53
CA HIS A 175 8.23 -25.42 -9.59
C HIS A 175 7.42 -26.66 -9.96
N ARG A 176 6.78 -27.30 -8.97
CA ARG A 176 5.87 -28.44 -9.19
C ARG A 176 4.46 -28.04 -9.58
N GLN A 177 4.18 -26.75 -9.72
CA GLN A 177 2.84 -26.23 -10.06
C GLN A 177 1.76 -26.65 -9.05
N LEU A 178 2.12 -26.77 -7.77
CA LEU A 178 1.18 -27.15 -6.72
C LEU A 178 0.49 -25.93 -6.10
N ILE A 179 1.21 -24.80 -5.99
CA ILE A 179 0.67 -23.59 -5.41
C ILE A 179 1.08 -22.35 -6.23
N ASP A 180 0.24 -21.32 -6.18
CA ASP A 180 0.54 -19.97 -6.68
C ASP A 180 1.18 -19.13 -5.59
N HIS A 181 0.69 -19.27 -4.34
CA HIS A 181 1.09 -18.45 -3.21
C HIS A 181 1.15 -19.23 -1.91
N LEU A 182 2.05 -18.82 -1.02
CA LEU A 182 2.15 -19.27 0.37
C LEU A 182 2.20 -18.02 1.26
N LYS A 183 1.43 -18.03 2.35
CA LYS A 183 1.46 -17.00 3.38
C LYS A 183 1.46 -17.64 4.76
N ALA A 184 2.55 -17.47 5.50
CA ALA A 184 2.66 -17.86 6.90
C ALA A 184 2.67 -16.62 7.78
N VAL A 185 1.79 -16.56 8.78
CA VAL A 185 1.63 -15.41 9.67
C VAL A 185 1.19 -15.84 11.07
N PRO A 186 1.77 -15.29 12.14
CA PRO A 186 1.23 -15.42 13.49
C PRO A 186 -0.01 -14.51 13.62
N VAL A 187 -1.19 -15.10 13.78
CA VAL A 187 -2.47 -14.36 13.89
C VAL A 187 -2.82 -14.00 15.32
N TYR A 188 -2.18 -14.63 16.29
CA TYR A 188 -2.37 -14.37 17.72
C TYR A 188 -1.10 -14.73 18.49
N HIS A 189 -0.76 -13.89 19.47
CA HIS A 189 0.31 -14.17 20.42
C HIS A 189 0.04 -13.42 21.73
N PHE A 190 -0.24 -14.15 22.82
CA PHE A 190 -0.48 -13.57 24.13
C PHE A 190 -0.30 -14.61 25.26
N ALA A 191 0.32 -14.23 26.35
CA ALA A 191 0.44 -15.01 27.59
C ALA A 191 0.93 -16.46 27.41
N GLY A 192 1.88 -16.69 26.51
CA GLY A 192 2.41 -18.03 26.20
C GLY A 192 1.55 -18.81 25.20
N GLN A 193 0.43 -18.29 24.77
CA GLN A 193 -0.36 -18.85 23.66
C GLN A 193 0.01 -18.18 22.34
N ALA A 194 -0.05 -18.94 21.24
CA ALA A 194 0.06 -18.41 19.89
C ALA A 194 -0.75 -19.22 18.88
N LEU A 195 -1.17 -18.56 17.80
CA LEU A 195 -1.83 -19.18 16.66
C LEU A 195 -1.06 -18.82 15.39
N LEU A 196 -0.47 -19.81 14.75
CA LEU A 196 0.22 -19.69 13.47
C LEU A 196 -0.67 -20.21 12.35
N HIS A 197 -0.96 -19.34 11.39
CA HIS A 197 -1.72 -19.69 10.19
C HIS A 197 -0.80 -19.75 8.98
N ILE A 198 -0.89 -20.82 8.21
CA ILE A 198 -0.17 -21.03 6.96
C ILE A 198 -1.22 -21.33 5.87
N GLU A 199 -1.35 -20.41 4.93
CA GLU A 199 -2.23 -20.53 3.78
C GLU A 199 -1.42 -20.90 2.53
N PHE A 200 -1.87 -21.91 1.80
CA PHE A 200 -1.39 -22.29 0.49
C PHE A 200 -2.52 -22.05 -0.52
N LYS A 201 -2.32 -21.16 -1.48
CA LYS A 201 -3.23 -20.98 -2.62
C LYS A 201 -2.85 -22.02 -3.68
N LEU A 202 -3.71 -23.01 -3.88
CA LEU A 202 -3.48 -24.10 -4.83
C LEU A 202 -3.54 -23.60 -6.27
N SER A 203 -2.65 -24.05 -7.14
CA SER A 203 -2.59 -23.64 -8.55
C SER A 203 -3.80 -24.11 -9.36
N SER A 204 -4.41 -25.23 -8.94
CA SER A 204 -5.60 -25.80 -9.58
C SER A 204 -6.52 -26.42 -8.53
N PRO A 205 -7.85 -26.43 -8.74
CA PRO A 205 -8.80 -27.17 -7.91
C PRO A 205 -8.50 -28.71 -7.87
N GLU A 206 -7.79 -29.20 -8.89
CA GLU A 206 -7.38 -30.61 -8.99
C GLU A 206 -6.11 -30.92 -8.19
N THR A 207 -5.40 -29.89 -7.72
CA THR A 207 -4.18 -30.05 -6.92
C THR A 207 -4.53 -30.76 -5.62
N GLN A 208 -3.81 -31.86 -5.33
CA GLN A 208 -4.04 -32.63 -4.11
C GLN A 208 -3.41 -31.94 -2.89
N PRO A 209 -4.19 -31.52 -1.89
CA PRO A 209 -3.66 -30.84 -0.69
C PRO A 209 -2.67 -31.71 0.10
N ALA A 210 -2.81 -33.04 0.01
CA ALA A 210 -1.90 -33.98 0.64
C ALA A 210 -0.46 -33.82 0.15
N ALA A 211 -0.25 -33.65 -1.17
CA ALA A 211 1.09 -33.45 -1.75
C ALA A 211 1.76 -32.18 -1.23
N VAL A 212 0.98 -31.09 -1.07
CA VAL A 212 1.47 -29.82 -0.47
C VAL A 212 1.87 -30.05 0.99
N SER A 213 1.01 -30.73 1.76
CA SER A 213 1.24 -31.03 3.18
C SER A 213 2.47 -31.92 3.39
N GLU A 214 2.71 -32.90 2.51
CA GLU A 214 3.88 -33.77 2.57
C GLU A 214 5.16 -32.98 2.35
N LEU A 215 5.22 -32.14 1.32
CA LEU A 215 6.38 -31.30 1.04
C LEU A 215 6.63 -30.26 2.13
N PHE A 216 5.57 -29.69 2.68
CA PHE A 216 5.67 -28.78 3.83
C PHE A 216 6.28 -29.48 5.05
N ASN A 217 5.81 -30.67 5.39
CA ASN A 217 6.34 -31.45 6.52
C ASN A 217 7.80 -31.86 6.30
N ASP A 218 8.15 -32.27 5.08
CA ASP A 218 9.52 -32.68 4.71
C ASP A 218 10.49 -31.47 4.80
N TRP A 219 10.12 -30.32 4.26
CA TRP A 219 10.88 -29.08 4.40
C TRP A 219 11.04 -28.68 5.87
N LEU A 220 9.94 -28.71 6.63
CA LEU A 220 9.96 -28.34 8.04
C LEU A 220 10.84 -29.29 8.86
N HIS A 221 10.86 -30.58 8.50
CA HIS A 221 11.75 -31.55 9.12
C HIS A 221 13.23 -31.21 8.85
N ASP A 222 13.61 -30.99 7.59
CA ASP A 222 14.97 -30.56 7.22
C ASP A 222 15.37 -29.26 7.93
N PHE A 223 14.48 -28.25 7.92
CA PHE A 223 14.70 -26.99 8.62
C PHE A 223 14.95 -27.22 10.13
N SER A 224 14.23 -28.15 10.75
CA SER A 224 14.36 -28.47 12.18
C SER A 224 15.68 -29.15 12.55
N GLN A 225 16.37 -29.81 11.59
CA GLN A 225 17.65 -30.46 11.80
C GLN A 225 18.85 -29.49 11.78
N GLN A 226 18.64 -28.26 11.36
CA GLN A 226 19.70 -27.26 11.29
C GLN A 226 20.21 -26.86 12.68
N ALA A 227 21.53 -26.81 12.84
CA ALA A 227 22.17 -26.41 14.11
C ALA A 227 22.10 -24.89 14.31
N ASP A 228 21.10 -24.42 15.07
CA ASP A 228 20.93 -23.03 15.52
C ASP A 228 20.86 -21.95 14.41
N TRP A 229 20.72 -22.33 13.15
CA TRP A 229 20.53 -21.47 11.98
C TRP A 229 21.46 -20.25 11.87
N PRO A 230 22.80 -20.36 12.02
CA PRO A 230 23.67 -19.20 12.18
C PRO A 230 23.62 -18.24 11.00
N GLY A 231 23.65 -18.73 9.76
CA GLY A 231 23.56 -17.91 8.55
C GLY A 231 22.20 -17.21 8.41
N LEU A 232 21.11 -17.91 8.73
CA LEU A 232 19.77 -17.32 8.69
C LEU A 232 19.54 -16.31 9.81
N ARG A 233 20.15 -16.49 10.99
CA ARG A 233 20.11 -15.50 12.09
C ARG A 233 20.81 -14.21 11.71
N GLU A 234 21.98 -14.31 11.09
CA GLU A 234 22.70 -13.15 10.59
C GLU A 234 21.88 -12.38 9.54
N GLU A 235 21.35 -13.10 8.56
CA GLU A 235 20.52 -12.52 7.50
C GLU A 235 19.24 -11.89 8.10
N TYR A 236 18.58 -12.56 9.03
CA TYR A 236 17.40 -12.03 9.71
C TYR A 236 17.71 -10.74 10.48
N ALA A 237 18.86 -10.65 11.15
CA ALA A 237 19.28 -9.43 11.82
C ALA A 237 19.49 -8.27 10.85
N LEU A 238 20.06 -8.54 9.67
CA LEU A 238 20.18 -7.53 8.59
C LEU A 238 18.80 -7.08 8.08
N LEU A 239 17.88 -8.02 7.86
CA LEU A 239 16.49 -7.73 7.47
C LEU A 239 15.79 -6.83 8.49
N GLN A 240 15.90 -7.17 9.79
CA GLN A 240 15.28 -6.40 10.86
C GLN A 240 15.88 -5.00 10.99
N ARG A 241 17.21 -4.87 10.80
CA ARG A 241 17.89 -3.57 10.77
C ARG A 241 17.39 -2.73 9.60
N ARG A 242 17.41 -3.28 8.38
CA ARG A 242 16.92 -2.57 7.19
C ARG A 242 15.46 -2.14 7.32
N LYS A 243 14.62 -3.02 7.87
CA LYS A 243 13.22 -2.70 8.18
C LYS A 243 13.09 -1.57 9.20
N ALA A 244 13.95 -1.51 10.21
CA ALA A 244 13.95 -0.41 11.16
C ALA A 244 14.38 0.91 10.52
N GLU A 245 15.41 0.89 9.66
CA GLU A 245 15.92 2.05 8.93
C GLU A 245 14.91 2.61 7.92
N SER A 246 14.14 1.75 7.24
CA SER A 246 13.16 2.13 6.21
C SER A 246 11.76 2.43 6.74
N ASN A 247 11.47 2.16 8.03
CA ASN A 247 10.16 2.38 8.61
C ASN A 247 9.90 3.85 8.95
N GLN A 248 8.67 4.29 8.74
CA GLN A 248 8.19 5.58 9.22
C GLN A 248 8.06 5.60 10.75
N ALA A 249 8.06 6.79 11.34
CA ALA A 249 8.04 7.01 12.80
C ALA A 249 6.94 6.22 13.53
N LEU A 250 5.72 6.15 12.98
CA LEU A 250 4.62 5.40 13.57
C LEU A 250 4.89 3.89 13.62
N ALA A 251 5.49 3.33 12.57
CA ALA A 251 5.84 1.91 12.52
C ALA A 251 6.97 1.57 13.51
N LEU A 252 7.94 2.48 13.68
CA LEU A 252 8.98 2.36 14.70
C LEU A 252 8.40 2.44 16.11
N ALA A 253 7.48 3.38 16.37
CA ALA A 253 6.82 3.49 17.66
C ALA A 253 6.01 2.22 18.02
N ARG A 254 5.35 1.60 17.05
CA ARG A 254 4.67 0.31 17.25
C ARG A 254 5.66 -0.81 17.59
N ARG A 255 6.76 -0.93 16.82
CA ARG A 255 7.80 -1.93 17.14
C ARG A 255 8.33 -1.79 18.55
N ASP A 256 8.61 -0.56 18.98
CA ASP A 256 9.09 -0.24 20.31
C ASP A 256 8.05 -0.59 21.38
N SER A 257 6.79 -0.18 21.20
CA SER A 257 5.71 -0.49 22.14
C SER A 257 5.43 -2.00 22.27
N GLU A 258 5.67 -2.76 21.21
CA GLU A 258 5.54 -4.21 21.16
C GLU A 258 6.81 -4.96 21.60
N GLN A 259 7.89 -4.24 21.93
CA GLN A 259 9.19 -4.78 22.36
C GLN A 259 9.74 -5.83 21.38
N LEU A 260 9.67 -5.55 20.07
CA LEU A 260 10.15 -6.45 19.04
C LEU A 260 11.67 -6.41 18.95
N GLU A 261 12.31 -7.55 19.22
CA GLU A 261 13.75 -7.69 19.12
C GLU A 261 14.24 -7.61 17.65
N PRO A 262 15.41 -6.97 17.41
CA PRO A 262 15.95 -6.81 16.07
C PRO A 262 16.66 -8.05 15.53
N GLN A 263 16.67 -9.15 16.26
CA GLN A 263 17.38 -10.39 15.93
C GLN A 263 16.72 -11.59 16.62
N LEU A 264 17.04 -12.80 16.17
CA LEU A 264 16.68 -14.02 16.91
C LEU A 264 17.71 -14.24 18.04
N SER A 265 17.31 -14.04 19.28
CA SER A 265 18.12 -14.24 20.47
C SER A 265 18.37 -15.74 20.73
N ASP A 266 19.26 -16.08 21.66
CA ASP A 266 19.45 -17.47 22.08
C ASP A 266 18.20 -18.03 22.78
N LEU A 267 17.43 -17.20 23.49
CA LEU A 267 16.12 -17.58 24.00
C LEU A 267 15.14 -17.82 22.86
N GLY A 268 15.19 -17.02 21.81
CA GLY A 268 14.41 -17.21 20.58
C GLY A 268 14.76 -18.50 19.86
N VAL A 269 16.03 -18.90 19.81
CA VAL A 269 16.47 -20.22 19.30
C VAL A 269 15.85 -21.35 20.11
N ALA A 270 15.86 -21.24 21.44
CA ALA A 270 15.25 -22.24 22.31
C ALA A 270 13.72 -22.32 22.10
N ALA A 271 13.08 -21.16 21.96
CA ALA A 271 11.64 -21.05 21.65
C ALA A 271 11.31 -21.64 20.27
N LEU A 272 12.13 -21.36 19.25
CA LEU A 272 11.95 -21.92 17.91
C LEU A 272 12.03 -23.47 17.92
N LYS A 273 13.00 -24.02 18.65
CA LYS A 273 13.10 -25.49 18.83
C LYS A 273 11.87 -26.09 19.52
N ALA A 274 11.28 -25.35 20.48
CA ALA A 274 10.03 -25.77 21.13
C ALA A 274 8.84 -25.73 20.17
N ILE A 275 8.70 -24.66 19.38
CA ILE A 275 7.69 -24.52 18.34
C ILE A 275 7.79 -25.63 17.30
N LEU A 276 8.98 -25.88 16.75
CA LEU A 276 9.21 -26.94 15.74
C LEU A 276 8.89 -28.32 16.29
N ARG A 277 9.25 -28.61 17.56
CA ARG A 277 8.87 -29.87 18.20
C ARG A 277 7.36 -30.03 18.32
N HIS A 278 6.64 -28.95 18.65
CA HIS A 278 5.19 -28.97 18.74
C HIS A 278 4.53 -29.19 17.37
N MET A 279 5.08 -28.60 16.31
CA MET A 279 4.61 -28.81 14.94
C MET A 279 4.82 -30.24 14.45
N ASN A 280 5.68 -31.00 15.12
CA ASN A 280 5.97 -32.41 14.89
C ASN A 280 6.22 -32.74 13.40
N PRO A 281 7.26 -32.14 12.78
CA PRO A 281 7.55 -32.37 11.38
C PRO A 281 7.99 -33.83 11.13
N THR A 282 7.48 -34.43 10.06
CA THR A 282 7.83 -35.80 9.66
C THR A 282 8.52 -35.76 8.30
N PRO A 283 9.65 -36.49 8.13
CA PRO A 283 10.30 -36.58 6.83
C PRO A 283 9.39 -37.29 5.83
N ALA A 284 9.55 -36.96 4.55
CA ALA A 284 8.90 -37.72 3.49
C ALA A 284 9.36 -39.18 3.51
N PRO A 285 8.48 -40.16 3.22
CA PRO A 285 8.83 -41.57 3.14
C PRO A 285 9.97 -41.86 2.14
N HIS A 286 10.05 -41.05 1.09
CA HIS A 286 11.10 -41.08 0.08
C HIS A 286 11.58 -39.65 -0.20
N PRO A 287 12.58 -39.12 0.52
CA PRO A 287 13.09 -37.78 0.29
C PRO A 287 13.68 -37.69 -1.14
N THR A 288 13.01 -36.94 -1.99
CA THR A 288 13.44 -36.70 -3.38
C THR A 288 14.04 -35.32 -3.57
N ILE A 289 14.07 -34.52 -2.53
CA ILE A 289 14.46 -33.12 -2.57
C ILE A 289 15.65 -32.89 -1.65
N ALA A 290 16.69 -32.28 -2.19
CA ALA A 290 17.78 -31.72 -1.40
C ALA A 290 17.43 -30.29 -1.05
N TRP A 291 16.76 -30.08 0.08
CA TRP A 291 16.40 -28.76 0.56
C TRP A 291 17.65 -27.88 0.78
N GLN A 292 17.52 -26.61 0.49
CA GLN A 292 18.58 -25.64 0.72
C GLN A 292 18.06 -24.49 1.56
N LEU A 293 18.91 -24.02 2.48
CA LEU A 293 18.59 -22.79 3.19
C LEU A 293 18.57 -21.62 2.21
N PRO A 294 17.68 -20.65 2.40
CA PRO A 294 17.60 -19.47 1.54
C PRO A 294 18.96 -18.78 1.40
N PRO A 295 19.45 -18.50 0.19
CA PRO A 295 20.65 -17.71 -0.01
C PRO A 295 20.46 -16.28 0.52
N ALA A 296 21.56 -15.67 0.94
CA ALA A 296 21.55 -14.30 1.41
C ALA A 296 21.04 -13.34 0.32
N ASN A 297 20.27 -12.33 0.74
CA ASN A 297 19.83 -11.26 -0.14
C ASN A 297 21.02 -10.34 -0.46
N PRO A 298 21.47 -10.25 -1.72
CA PRO A 298 22.67 -9.49 -2.08
C PRO A 298 22.52 -7.97 -1.83
N TRP A 299 21.28 -7.47 -1.74
CA TRP A 299 21.00 -6.04 -1.60
C TRP A 299 20.90 -5.57 -0.14
N LEU A 300 21.01 -6.46 0.82
CA LEU A 300 21.06 -6.10 2.24
C LEU A 300 22.46 -5.70 2.71
N ARG A 301 23.48 -6.11 1.98
CA ARG A 301 24.87 -5.75 2.26
C ARG A 301 25.25 -4.58 1.37
N SER A 302 25.83 -3.52 1.96
CA SER A 302 26.45 -2.46 1.16
C SER A 302 27.46 -3.11 0.22
N VAL A 303 27.30 -2.85 -1.08
CA VAL A 303 28.35 -3.17 -2.04
C VAL A 303 29.51 -2.25 -1.67
N ASP A 304 30.59 -2.81 -1.13
CA ASP A 304 31.87 -2.10 -1.07
C ASP A 304 32.12 -1.61 -2.50
N GLU A 305 31.98 -0.29 -2.74
CA GLU A 305 32.29 0.27 -4.04
C GLU A 305 33.70 -0.19 -4.40
N PRO A 306 33.92 -0.90 -5.52
CA PRO A 306 35.25 -1.18 -5.95
C PRO A 306 35.93 0.19 -6.07
N ALA A 307 36.98 0.40 -5.29
CA ALA A 307 37.72 1.65 -5.27
C ALA A 307 37.91 2.08 -6.72
N PRO A 308 37.58 3.34 -7.10
CA PRO A 308 37.54 3.75 -8.47
C PRO A 308 38.88 3.34 -9.10
N ALA A 309 38.81 2.44 -10.08
CA ALA A 309 40.01 1.89 -10.75
C ALA A 309 40.85 3.09 -11.14
N GLY A 310 42.00 3.21 -10.53
CA GLY A 310 42.77 4.45 -10.47
C GLY A 310 42.79 5.12 -11.82
N LEU A 311 42.49 6.42 -11.84
CA LEU A 311 42.64 7.27 -13.01
C LEU A 311 43.85 6.81 -13.79
N ILE A 312 43.62 6.24 -14.99
CA ILE A 312 44.71 6.00 -15.95
C ILE A 312 45.27 7.39 -16.26
N ARG A 313 46.28 7.75 -15.50
CA ARG A 313 47.12 8.90 -15.80
C ARG A 313 47.83 8.60 -17.10
N GLY A 314 47.28 9.08 -18.20
CA GLY A 314 47.98 8.95 -19.44
C GLY A 314 47.10 9.02 -20.68
N GLN A 315 46.36 10.09 -20.84
CA GLN A 315 46.10 10.68 -22.15
C GLN A 315 45.70 12.14 -21.99
N THR A 316 46.68 12.99 -21.71
CA THR A 316 46.61 14.38 -22.13
C THR A 316 46.75 14.38 -23.64
N SER A 317 45.66 14.13 -24.37
CA SER A 317 45.65 14.45 -25.79
C SER A 317 45.59 15.97 -25.91
N ALA A 318 46.72 16.55 -26.18
CA ALA A 318 46.88 17.91 -26.68
C ALA A 318 46.20 18.01 -28.06
N HIS A 319 44.88 17.91 -28.11
CA HIS A 319 44.08 18.37 -29.23
C HIS A 319 43.11 19.43 -28.74
N ARG A 320 43.63 20.64 -28.52
CA ARG A 320 42.86 21.85 -28.73
C ARG A 320 42.55 21.98 -30.23
N GLY A 321 41.79 21.04 -30.76
CA GLY A 321 41.21 21.13 -32.09
C GLY A 321 40.12 22.18 -32.09
N LEU A 322 40.11 23.04 -33.07
CA LEU A 322 39.07 23.99 -33.43
C LEU A 322 37.69 23.33 -33.28
N ARG A 323 36.87 23.89 -32.36
CA ARG A 323 35.49 23.50 -32.22
C ARG A 323 34.76 23.79 -33.53
N THR A 324 34.32 22.78 -34.24
CA THR A 324 33.54 22.97 -35.44
C THR A 324 32.13 23.45 -35.07
N PHE A 325 31.57 24.38 -35.87
CA PHE A 325 30.20 24.90 -35.73
C PHE A 325 29.14 23.82 -35.65
N ALA A 326 29.41 22.57 -36.06
CA ALA A 326 28.55 21.42 -35.92
C ALA A 326 28.43 20.95 -34.45
N GLN A 327 29.50 21.05 -33.65
CA GLN A 327 29.48 20.70 -32.23
C GLN A 327 28.73 21.73 -31.36
N ASP A 328 28.70 23.00 -31.81
CA ASP A 328 27.90 24.03 -31.12
C ASP A 328 26.41 23.94 -31.47
N ARG A 329 26.07 23.42 -32.67
CA ARG A 329 24.66 23.10 -33.02
C ARG A 329 24.11 21.91 -32.25
N THR A 330 24.91 20.94 -31.89
CA THR A 330 24.53 19.83 -31.02
C THR A 330 24.42 20.24 -29.56
N ARG A 331 25.11 21.28 -29.10
CA ARG A 331 24.92 21.87 -27.76
C ARG A 331 23.61 22.67 -27.61
N GLY A 332 23.08 23.21 -28.71
CA GLY A 332 21.79 23.91 -28.72
C GLY A 332 20.57 22.98 -28.69
N ARG A 333 20.69 21.72 -29.13
CA ARG A 333 19.79 20.62 -28.85
C ARG A 333 20.36 19.89 -27.65
N ARG A 334 20.04 20.33 -26.45
CA ARG A 334 19.97 19.40 -25.30
C ARG A 334 18.92 18.39 -25.72
N GLU A 335 19.34 17.22 -26.21
CA GLU A 335 18.48 16.06 -26.32
C GLU A 335 17.88 15.90 -24.94
N ARG A 336 16.56 16.13 -24.83
CA ARG A 336 15.84 15.89 -23.59
C ARG A 336 15.99 14.41 -23.34
N SER A 337 16.71 14.05 -22.28
CA SER A 337 16.79 12.65 -21.87
C SER A 337 15.40 12.15 -21.55
N ALA A 338 15.04 10.97 -22.03
CA ALA A 338 13.78 10.33 -21.67
C ALA A 338 13.66 10.08 -20.16
N MET A 339 14.82 9.82 -19.48
CA MET A 339 14.91 9.82 -18.02
C MET A 339 15.32 11.22 -17.53
N GLN A 340 14.43 11.85 -16.78
CA GLN A 340 14.72 13.10 -16.09
C GLN A 340 15.26 12.80 -14.68
N PHE A 341 16.42 13.37 -14.35
CA PHE A 341 16.94 13.33 -12.98
C PHE A 341 16.62 14.66 -12.28
N SER A 342 15.89 14.56 -11.18
CA SER A 342 15.53 15.71 -10.35
C SER A 342 16.27 15.64 -9.01
N PRO A 343 16.69 16.78 -8.43
CA PRO A 343 17.15 16.78 -7.06
C PRO A 343 16.04 16.30 -6.13
N ALA A 344 16.43 15.75 -5.00
CA ALA A 344 15.49 15.43 -3.93
C ALA A 344 14.80 16.72 -3.43
N PRO A 345 13.55 16.63 -2.96
CA PRO A 345 12.85 17.78 -2.37
C PRO A 345 13.62 18.35 -1.17
N THR A 346 14.15 17.47 -0.31
CA THR A 346 14.93 17.81 0.91
C THR A 346 15.98 16.74 1.19
N ASP A 347 16.63 16.77 2.36
CA ASP A 347 17.46 15.66 2.83
C ASP A 347 16.61 14.39 2.98
N THR A 348 16.86 13.44 2.10
CA THR A 348 16.08 12.20 2.00
C THR A 348 16.56 11.11 2.94
N GLY A 349 17.61 11.35 3.73
CA GLY A 349 18.19 10.31 4.57
C GLY A 349 18.62 9.05 3.81
N GLY A 350 18.83 9.15 2.50
CA GLY A 350 19.20 8.01 1.63
C GLY A 350 18.02 7.39 0.87
N GLU A 351 16.80 7.92 0.97
CA GLU A 351 15.68 7.48 0.14
C GLU A 351 15.67 8.14 -1.23
N ALA A 352 15.13 7.43 -2.21
CA ALA A 352 15.00 7.87 -3.59
C ALA A 352 13.76 7.27 -4.25
N ALA A 353 13.39 7.75 -5.42
CA ALA A 353 12.37 7.13 -6.23
C ALA A 353 12.73 7.12 -7.72
N ILE A 354 12.27 6.08 -8.41
CA ILE A 354 12.37 5.93 -9.86
C ILE A 354 10.99 5.60 -10.39
N TYR A 355 10.53 6.37 -11.36
CA TYR A 355 9.31 6.14 -12.13
C TYR A 355 9.70 5.92 -13.57
N LEU A 356 9.31 4.80 -14.16
CA LEU A 356 9.54 4.47 -15.56
C LEU A 356 8.20 4.08 -16.19
N ARG A 357 7.70 4.93 -17.09
CA ARG A 357 6.43 4.76 -17.78
C ARG A 357 6.66 4.36 -19.22
N TRP A 358 5.94 3.34 -19.66
CA TRP A 358 5.80 2.99 -21.07
C TRP A 358 4.42 3.40 -21.57
N ARG A 359 4.36 3.97 -22.75
CA ARG A 359 3.16 4.24 -23.52
C ARG A 359 3.11 3.25 -24.66
N LEU A 360 2.01 2.53 -24.78
CA LEU A 360 1.77 1.50 -25.77
C LEU A 360 0.94 2.06 -26.92
N ASP A 361 1.06 1.49 -28.11
CA ASP A 361 0.27 1.93 -29.26
C ASP A 361 -1.22 1.57 -29.15
N SER A 362 -1.55 0.60 -28.31
CA SER A 362 -2.92 0.15 -28.00
C SER A 362 -2.99 -0.50 -26.64
N THR A 363 -4.22 -0.69 -26.13
CA THR A 363 -4.46 -1.46 -24.91
C THR A 363 -3.91 -2.87 -25.06
N PRO A 364 -3.03 -3.33 -24.14
CA PRO A 364 -2.41 -4.64 -24.23
C PRO A 364 -3.41 -5.77 -23.94
N PRO A 365 -3.11 -7.02 -24.34
CA PRO A 365 -3.83 -8.20 -23.91
C PRO A 365 -3.94 -8.31 -22.39
N ALA A 366 -5.13 -8.71 -21.90
CA ALA A 366 -5.44 -8.71 -20.47
C ALA A 366 -4.53 -9.59 -19.60
N ASN A 367 -3.87 -10.61 -20.19
CA ASN A 367 -2.96 -11.49 -19.47
C ASN A 367 -1.53 -10.93 -19.33
N PHE A 368 -1.16 -9.83 -20.01
CA PHE A 368 0.22 -9.33 -19.95
C PHE A 368 0.57 -8.75 -18.59
N GLN A 369 -0.29 -7.91 -18.03
CA GLN A 369 -0.03 -7.33 -16.71
C GLN A 369 0.12 -8.39 -15.62
N PRO A 370 -0.76 -9.40 -15.47
CA PRO A 370 -0.56 -10.49 -14.52
C PRO A 370 0.73 -11.29 -14.75
N VAL A 371 1.09 -11.58 -16.00
CA VAL A 371 2.33 -12.31 -16.35
C VAL A 371 3.57 -11.51 -15.94
N LEU A 372 3.61 -10.23 -16.27
CA LEU A 372 4.72 -9.33 -15.93
C LEU A 372 4.82 -9.13 -14.42
N ASP A 373 3.70 -8.93 -13.74
CA ASP A 373 3.64 -8.73 -12.30
C ASP A 373 4.10 -9.97 -11.53
N LEU A 374 3.66 -11.16 -11.94
CA LEU A 374 4.09 -12.43 -11.36
C LEU A 374 5.59 -12.69 -11.59
N SER A 375 6.11 -12.29 -12.76
CA SER A 375 7.55 -12.42 -13.07
C SER A 375 8.42 -11.50 -12.20
N LEU A 376 7.88 -10.42 -11.68
CA LEU A 376 8.55 -9.50 -10.75
C LEU A 376 8.41 -9.92 -9.28
N GLN A 377 7.57 -10.89 -8.94
CA GLN A 377 7.20 -11.15 -7.55
C GLN A 377 8.40 -11.52 -6.66
N SER A 378 9.26 -12.44 -7.09
CA SER A 378 10.46 -12.82 -6.31
C SER A 378 11.42 -11.64 -6.13
N LEU A 379 11.60 -10.82 -7.18
CA LEU A 379 12.39 -9.62 -7.13
C LEU A 379 11.80 -8.56 -6.19
N ARG A 380 10.47 -8.43 -6.19
CA ARG A 380 9.74 -7.51 -5.32
C ARG A 380 9.94 -7.86 -3.85
N ASP A 381 9.88 -9.15 -3.51
CA ASP A 381 10.08 -9.61 -2.14
C ASP A 381 11.52 -9.30 -1.67
N ASP A 382 12.52 -9.54 -2.51
CA ASP A 382 13.91 -9.25 -2.22
C ASP A 382 14.20 -7.74 -2.14
N ALA A 383 13.62 -6.96 -3.03
CA ALA A 383 13.71 -5.51 -3.03
C ALA A 383 13.10 -4.91 -1.75
N LEU A 384 11.91 -5.39 -1.34
CA LEU A 384 11.24 -4.94 -0.13
C LEU A 384 12.09 -5.25 1.11
N GLN A 385 12.73 -6.41 1.17
CA GLN A 385 13.69 -6.76 2.23
C GLN A 385 14.88 -5.79 2.28
N ALA A 386 15.31 -5.30 1.13
CA ALA A 386 16.39 -4.30 1.02
C ALA A 386 15.91 -2.85 1.24
N GLY A 387 14.66 -2.63 1.60
CA GLY A 387 14.08 -1.30 1.84
C GLY A 387 13.65 -0.58 0.56
N VAL A 388 13.40 -1.31 -0.53
CA VAL A 388 12.91 -0.74 -1.80
C VAL A 388 11.55 -1.37 -2.15
N GLU A 389 10.52 -0.55 -2.20
CA GLU A 389 9.22 -0.94 -2.72
C GLU A 389 9.26 -0.93 -4.25
N LEU A 390 9.01 -2.09 -4.86
CA LEU A 390 8.93 -2.29 -6.30
C LEU A 390 7.49 -2.56 -6.69
N SER A 391 6.92 -1.77 -7.59
CA SER A 391 5.58 -2.02 -8.13
C SER A 391 5.54 -1.88 -9.64
N PHE A 392 4.69 -2.69 -10.28
CA PHE A 392 4.37 -2.61 -11.70
C PHE A 392 2.87 -2.53 -11.86
N SER A 393 2.39 -1.57 -12.63
CA SER A 393 0.96 -1.33 -12.81
C SER A 393 0.62 -1.01 -14.26
N GLU A 394 -0.61 -1.37 -14.64
CA GLU A 394 -1.20 -1.04 -15.93
C GLU A 394 -2.33 -0.03 -15.76
N THR A 395 -2.39 0.93 -16.64
CA THR A 395 -3.48 1.90 -16.73
C THR A 395 -3.76 2.18 -18.20
N GLY A 396 -4.77 1.51 -18.75
CA GLY A 396 -5.11 1.61 -20.17
C GLY A 396 -3.95 1.16 -21.06
N ASP A 397 -3.41 2.07 -21.89
CA ASP A 397 -2.26 1.86 -22.76
C ASP A 397 -0.92 2.25 -22.11
N GLN A 398 -0.88 2.36 -20.79
CA GLN A 398 0.33 2.74 -20.07
C GLN A 398 0.72 1.68 -19.04
N TRP A 399 2.02 1.36 -19.02
CA TRP A 399 2.64 0.59 -17.96
C TRP A 399 3.56 1.49 -17.14
N LEU A 400 3.55 1.30 -15.84
CA LEU A 400 4.37 2.06 -14.89
C LEU A 400 5.14 1.10 -13.98
N LEU A 401 6.46 1.17 -14.02
CA LEU A 401 7.36 0.57 -13.04
C LEU A 401 7.79 1.67 -12.06
N LYS A 402 7.59 1.41 -10.76
CA LYS A 402 7.94 2.32 -9.69
C LYS A 402 8.85 1.63 -8.69
N LEU A 403 9.96 2.27 -8.35
CA LEU A 403 10.84 1.93 -7.23
C LEU A 403 10.84 3.09 -6.26
N ASN A 404 10.69 2.81 -4.96
CA ASN A 404 10.70 3.82 -3.91
C ASN A 404 11.38 3.26 -2.66
N GLY A 405 12.23 4.03 -1.98
CA GLY A 405 12.95 3.61 -0.78
C GLY A 405 14.46 3.87 -0.86
N TRP A 406 15.28 2.99 -0.32
CA TRP A 406 16.73 3.15 -0.26
C TRP A 406 17.39 3.21 -1.64
N HIS A 407 18.20 4.27 -1.86
CA HIS A 407 18.80 4.52 -3.18
C HIS A 407 19.90 3.53 -3.57
N GLU A 408 20.64 2.97 -2.58
CA GLU A 408 21.82 2.13 -2.84
C GLU A 408 21.52 0.90 -3.70
N PRO A 409 20.51 0.05 -3.40
CA PRO A 409 20.23 -1.14 -4.20
C PRO A 409 19.43 -0.86 -5.47
N MET A 410 18.84 0.34 -5.63
CA MET A 410 17.92 0.65 -6.73
C MET A 410 18.50 0.40 -8.13
N PRO A 411 19.76 0.76 -8.46
CA PRO A 411 20.29 0.50 -9.80
C PRO A 411 20.32 -0.98 -10.17
N ALA A 412 20.71 -1.84 -9.23
CA ALA A 412 20.75 -3.29 -9.46
C ALA A 412 19.35 -3.90 -9.52
N ILE A 413 18.43 -3.44 -8.65
CA ILE A 413 17.02 -3.83 -8.68
C ILE A 413 16.37 -3.42 -10.00
N LEU A 414 16.61 -2.19 -10.47
CA LEU A 414 16.08 -1.72 -11.77
C LEU A 414 16.60 -2.59 -12.93
N GLU A 415 17.91 -2.88 -12.97
CA GLU A 415 18.48 -3.73 -14.02
C GLU A 415 17.81 -5.11 -14.05
N GLN A 416 17.62 -5.72 -12.88
CA GLN A 416 16.96 -7.01 -12.77
C GLN A 416 15.46 -6.91 -13.13
N ALA A 417 14.77 -5.85 -12.73
CA ALA A 417 13.35 -5.63 -13.08
C ALA A 417 13.17 -5.52 -14.60
N LEU A 418 14.02 -4.75 -15.26
CA LEU A 418 14.00 -4.60 -16.72
C LEU A 418 14.27 -5.94 -17.43
N HIS A 419 15.16 -6.77 -16.87
CA HIS A 419 15.39 -8.11 -17.38
C HIS A 419 14.17 -9.02 -17.24
N CYS A 420 13.52 -9.03 -16.07
CA CYS A 420 12.29 -9.81 -15.83
C CYS A 420 11.13 -9.36 -16.74
N LEU A 421 10.98 -8.06 -16.96
CA LEU A 421 9.94 -7.52 -17.85
C LEU A 421 10.19 -7.88 -19.32
N ALA A 422 11.44 -7.87 -19.76
CA ALA A 422 11.80 -8.28 -21.11
C ALA A 422 11.68 -9.79 -21.33
N ASN A 423 11.92 -10.60 -20.29
CA ASN A 423 11.96 -12.06 -20.33
C ASN A 423 11.12 -12.66 -19.19
N PRO A 424 9.78 -12.62 -19.27
CA PRO A 424 8.92 -13.15 -18.23
C PRO A 424 9.15 -14.64 -18.00
N ALA A 425 9.04 -15.09 -16.76
CA ALA A 425 9.21 -16.48 -16.38
C ALA A 425 8.17 -17.39 -17.05
N ALA A 426 8.57 -18.56 -17.53
CA ALA A 426 7.68 -19.48 -18.25
C ALA A 426 6.44 -19.90 -17.44
N HIS A 427 6.57 -20.07 -16.12
CA HIS A 427 5.45 -20.42 -15.25
C HIS A 427 4.39 -19.31 -15.15
N ALA A 428 4.78 -18.03 -15.32
CA ALA A 428 3.86 -16.92 -15.22
C ALA A 428 2.77 -16.93 -16.32
N TRP A 429 3.05 -17.54 -17.47
CA TRP A 429 2.12 -17.66 -18.58
C TRP A 429 1.00 -18.69 -18.36
N HIS A 430 1.13 -19.54 -17.35
CA HIS A 430 0.16 -20.60 -17.05
C HIS A 430 -0.64 -20.30 -15.78
N SER A 431 -0.29 -19.26 -15.05
CA SER A 431 -1.00 -18.85 -13.84
C SER A 431 -2.29 -18.13 -14.19
N ILE A 432 -3.39 -18.57 -13.60
CA ILE A 432 -4.70 -17.91 -13.72
C ILE A 432 -4.86 -17.07 -12.46
N ASP A 433 -4.89 -15.76 -12.63
CA ASP A 433 -5.17 -14.85 -11.51
C ASP A 433 -6.70 -14.68 -11.38
N ASP A 434 -7.28 -15.30 -10.35
CA ASP A 434 -8.61 -14.97 -9.88
C ASP A 434 -8.49 -13.74 -8.99
N ALA A 435 -8.71 -12.57 -9.56
CA ALA A 435 -8.75 -11.34 -8.79
C ALA A 435 -9.83 -11.44 -7.71
N ALA A 436 -9.44 -11.21 -6.44
CA ALA A 436 -10.38 -11.20 -5.34
C ALA A 436 -11.50 -10.18 -5.60
N PRO A 437 -12.77 -10.50 -5.30
CA PRO A 437 -13.88 -9.58 -5.48
C PRO A 437 -13.64 -8.31 -4.64
N MET A 438 -13.79 -7.16 -5.29
CA MET A 438 -13.66 -5.85 -4.66
C MET A 438 -15.03 -5.18 -4.55
N ILE A 439 -15.25 -4.41 -3.48
CA ILE A 439 -16.45 -3.56 -3.38
C ILE A 439 -16.49 -2.54 -4.51
N ALA A 440 -17.69 -2.17 -4.95
CA ALA A 440 -17.92 -1.40 -6.16
C ALA A 440 -17.12 -0.08 -6.21
N ILE A 441 -17.06 0.66 -5.11
CA ILE A 441 -16.31 1.93 -5.08
C ILE A 441 -14.80 1.75 -5.26
N ARG A 442 -14.21 0.65 -4.77
CA ARG A 442 -12.80 0.32 -5.00
C ARG A 442 -12.54 -0.06 -6.46
N GLN A 443 -13.48 -0.79 -7.09
CA GLN A 443 -13.41 -1.08 -8.53
C GLN A 443 -13.41 0.22 -9.35
N MET A 444 -14.30 1.17 -9.00
CA MET A 444 -14.36 2.48 -9.67
C MET A 444 -13.07 3.28 -9.49
N LEU A 445 -12.51 3.31 -8.27
CA LEU A 445 -11.23 3.97 -8.00
C LEU A 445 -10.07 3.36 -8.79
N LYS A 446 -10.09 2.04 -9.01
CA LYS A 446 -9.11 1.33 -9.84
C LYS A 446 -9.31 1.62 -11.33
N ALA A 447 -10.56 1.69 -11.79
CA ALA A 447 -10.91 1.91 -13.19
C ALA A 447 -10.76 3.39 -13.63
N LEU A 448 -10.93 4.35 -12.73
CA LEU A 448 -10.94 5.78 -13.04
C LEU A 448 -9.73 6.25 -13.85
N PRO A 449 -8.47 5.86 -13.57
CA PRO A 449 -7.33 6.30 -14.37
C PRO A 449 -7.42 5.86 -15.85
N ALA A 450 -7.84 4.63 -16.14
CA ALA A 450 -8.03 4.16 -17.52
C ALA A 450 -9.12 4.94 -18.25
N HIS A 451 -10.22 5.25 -17.55
CA HIS A 451 -11.27 6.11 -18.09
C HIS A 451 -10.76 7.54 -18.37
N CYS A 452 -9.87 8.08 -17.56
CA CYS A 452 -9.27 9.39 -17.81
C CYS A 452 -8.36 9.40 -19.05
N LEU A 453 -7.78 8.25 -19.41
CA LEU A 453 -7.03 8.05 -20.65
C LEU A 453 -7.92 7.77 -21.89
N GLY A 454 -9.24 7.79 -21.72
CA GLY A 454 -10.19 7.53 -22.83
C GLY A 454 -10.39 6.06 -23.19
N GLN A 455 -9.91 5.14 -22.35
CA GLN A 455 -9.86 3.70 -22.68
C GLN A 455 -10.79 2.81 -21.83
N GLY A 456 -11.59 3.42 -20.96
CA GLY A 456 -12.42 2.70 -19.98
C GLY A 456 -13.56 1.82 -20.55
N SER A 457 -13.80 1.81 -21.85
CA SER A 457 -14.92 1.08 -22.46
C SER A 457 -14.48 0.07 -23.53
N GLN A 458 -13.19 -0.26 -23.60
CA GLN A 458 -12.72 -1.25 -24.57
C GLN A 458 -13.01 -2.68 -24.07
N PRO A 459 -13.52 -3.57 -24.97
CA PRO A 459 -13.66 -4.98 -24.62
C PRO A 459 -12.27 -5.57 -24.32
N ALA A 460 -12.23 -6.54 -23.38
CA ALA A 460 -11.00 -7.25 -23.05
C ALA A 460 -10.39 -7.84 -24.33
N SER A 461 -9.14 -7.49 -24.61
CA SER A 461 -8.39 -8.07 -25.72
C SER A 461 -8.15 -9.57 -25.46
N PRO A 462 -8.11 -10.42 -26.52
CA PRO A 462 -7.80 -11.83 -26.34
C PRO A 462 -6.43 -12.01 -25.67
N SER A 463 -6.22 -13.15 -25.02
CA SER A 463 -4.94 -13.48 -24.40
C SER A 463 -3.80 -13.44 -25.41
N GLY A 464 -2.75 -12.69 -25.09
CA GLY A 464 -1.55 -12.56 -25.90
C GLY A 464 -0.52 -13.65 -25.63
N THR A 465 0.39 -13.83 -26.57
CA THR A 465 1.52 -14.76 -26.52
C THR A 465 2.84 -14.04 -26.19
N VAL A 466 3.93 -14.81 -25.99
CA VAL A 466 5.29 -14.27 -25.83
C VAL A 466 5.69 -13.39 -27.03
N ASP A 467 5.35 -13.82 -28.26
CA ASP A 467 5.67 -13.06 -29.47
C ASP A 467 4.87 -11.75 -29.55
N ASP A 468 3.63 -11.74 -29.05
CA ASP A 468 2.81 -10.53 -28.94
C ASP A 468 3.42 -9.55 -27.94
N LEU A 469 3.92 -10.04 -26.82
CA LEU A 469 4.62 -9.22 -25.82
C LEU A 469 5.90 -8.59 -26.40
N HIS A 470 6.70 -9.37 -27.13
CA HIS A 470 7.90 -8.84 -27.80
C HIS A 470 7.53 -7.75 -28.81
N ARG A 471 6.43 -7.92 -29.57
CA ARG A 471 5.94 -6.87 -30.49
C ARG A 471 5.48 -5.61 -29.75
N THR A 472 4.77 -5.80 -28.65
CA THR A 472 4.35 -4.69 -27.77
C THR A 472 5.57 -3.91 -27.26
N TRP A 473 6.59 -4.59 -26.76
CA TRP A 473 7.84 -3.95 -26.31
C TRP A 473 8.56 -3.22 -27.44
N ALA A 474 8.58 -3.78 -28.65
CA ALA A 474 9.29 -3.18 -29.78
C ALA A 474 8.72 -1.82 -30.20
N SER A 475 7.40 -1.59 -30.01
CA SER A 475 6.75 -0.32 -30.34
C SER A 475 6.57 0.61 -29.12
N ALA A 476 6.65 0.09 -27.90
CA ALA A 476 6.45 0.85 -26.66
C ALA A 476 7.45 2.02 -26.55
N ARG A 477 6.95 3.17 -26.08
CA ARG A 477 7.76 4.38 -25.87
C ARG A 477 7.85 4.68 -24.39
N TRP A 478 9.07 4.86 -23.87
CA TRP A 478 9.23 5.10 -22.42
C TRP A 478 9.81 6.48 -22.10
N ASP A 479 9.35 7.01 -20.98
CA ASP A 479 9.88 8.17 -20.29
C ASP A 479 9.94 7.92 -18.78
N GLY A 480 10.69 8.72 -18.03
CA GLY A 480 10.80 8.49 -16.60
C GLY A 480 11.28 9.70 -15.80
N LEU A 481 11.17 9.56 -14.48
CA LEU A 481 11.70 10.47 -13.47
C LEU A 481 12.47 9.67 -12.43
N ALA A 482 13.64 10.15 -12.05
CA ALA A 482 14.41 9.65 -10.93
C ALA A 482 14.79 10.81 -10.01
N THR A 483 14.56 10.65 -8.71
CA THR A 483 14.80 11.70 -7.71
C THR A 483 15.48 11.12 -6.47
N GLY A 484 16.28 11.92 -5.75
CA GLY A 484 16.97 11.48 -4.54
C GLY A 484 18.27 10.68 -4.78
N LEU A 485 18.69 10.52 -6.03
CA LEU A 485 19.84 9.68 -6.39
C LEU A 485 21.16 10.46 -6.41
N SER A 486 22.24 9.84 -5.90
CA SER A 486 23.61 10.34 -6.05
C SER A 486 24.04 10.34 -7.53
N PRO A 487 25.04 11.15 -7.92
CA PRO A 487 25.56 11.15 -9.30
C PRO A 487 26.06 9.78 -9.77
N THR A 488 26.64 8.98 -8.87
CA THR A 488 27.08 7.61 -9.15
C THR A 488 25.88 6.71 -9.46
N ALA A 489 24.82 6.78 -8.64
CA ALA A 489 23.58 6.03 -8.86
C ALA A 489 22.88 6.46 -10.16
N GLN A 490 22.85 7.77 -10.49
CA GLN A 490 22.32 8.26 -11.77
C GLN A 490 23.05 7.67 -12.98
N THR A 491 24.38 7.54 -12.90
CA THR A 491 25.17 6.91 -13.95
C THR A 491 24.84 5.42 -14.08
N ALA A 492 24.70 4.70 -12.96
CA ALA A 492 24.33 3.29 -12.95
C ALA A 492 22.90 3.07 -13.50
N ILE A 493 21.94 3.92 -13.12
CA ILE A 493 20.58 3.91 -13.66
C ILE A 493 20.59 4.13 -15.19
N THR A 494 21.34 5.13 -15.66
CA THR A 494 21.45 5.40 -17.10
C THR A 494 22.00 4.19 -17.86
N ARG A 495 22.96 3.47 -17.26
CA ARG A 495 23.46 2.21 -17.82
C ARG A 495 22.40 1.10 -17.83
N ALA A 496 21.67 0.93 -16.74
CA ALA A 496 20.57 -0.05 -16.68
C ALA A 496 19.49 0.23 -17.73
N LEU A 497 19.11 1.50 -17.91
CA LEU A 497 18.10 1.94 -18.88
C LEU A 497 18.50 1.70 -20.35
N SER A 498 19.78 1.50 -20.66
CA SER A 498 20.19 1.09 -22.02
C SER A 498 19.63 -0.28 -22.43
N ARG A 499 19.16 -1.07 -21.46
CA ARG A 499 18.52 -2.38 -21.65
C ARG A 499 17.01 -2.34 -21.46
N ALA A 500 16.43 -1.15 -21.23
CA ALA A 500 15.00 -1.01 -21.07
C ALA A 500 14.28 -1.43 -22.37
N PRO A 501 13.24 -2.28 -22.28
CA PRO A 501 12.45 -2.59 -23.45
C PRO A 501 11.74 -1.33 -23.98
N GLY A 502 11.56 -1.25 -25.28
CA GLY A 502 10.93 -0.10 -25.94
C GLY A 502 11.92 1.01 -26.35
N ILE A 503 11.37 2.11 -26.83
CA ILE A 503 12.09 3.25 -27.40
C ILE A 503 12.01 4.41 -26.42
N ALA A 504 13.17 5.00 -26.11
CA ALA A 504 13.24 6.21 -25.28
C ALA A 504 12.53 7.40 -25.97
N ASP A 505 11.61 8.07 -25.27
CA ASP A 505 10.83 9.17 -25.82
C ASP A 505 10.68 10.29 -24.77
N SER A 506 11.21 11.45 -25.09
CA SER A 506 11.19 12.61 -24.22
C SER A 506 10.02 13.57 -24.49
N GLU A 507 9.13 13.25 -25.43
CA GLU A 507 8.01 14.13 -25.76
C GLU A 507 6.94 14.08 -24.68
N PRO A 508 6.54 15.24 -24.10
CA PRO A 508 5.48 15.29 -23.11
C PRO A 508 4.14 14.96 -23.75
N THR A 509 3.36 14.11 -23.11
CA THR A 509 1.98 13.80 -23.53
C THR A 509 1.03 14.60 -22.66
N ALA A 510 0.27 15.51 -23.26
CA ALA A 510 -0.75 16.26 -22.53
C ALA A 510 -1.92 15.34 -22.13
N PRO A 511 -2.48 15.51 -20.92
CA PRO A 511 -3.69 14.82 -20.51
C PRO A 511 -4.86 15.12 -21.47
N GLN A 512 -5.72 14.13 -21.67
CA GLN A 512 -6.91 14.32 -22.51
C GLN A 512 -7.90 15.26 -21.82
N SER A 513 -8.20 16.41 -22.43
CA SER A 513 -9.20 17.35 -21.90
C SER A 513 -10.61 16.85 -22.17
N ILE A 514 -11.47 16.90 -21.16
CA ILE A 514 -12.92 16.67 -21.24
C ILE A 514 -13.70 17.95 -20.90
N ALA A 515 -13.10 19.11 -21.13
CA ALA A 515 -13.69 20.41 -20.80
C ALA A 515 -15.12 20.55 -21.30
N GLY A 516 -16.04 20.97 -20.42
CA GLY A 516 -17.46 21.13 -20.72
C GLY A 516 -18.26 19.84 -20.95
N GLN A 517 -17.64 18.67 -20.91
CA GLN A 517 -18.31 17.40 -21.12
C GLN A 517 -18.76 16.75 -19.80
N ARG A 518 -19.86 16.00 -19.85
CA ARG A 518 -20.32 15.12 -18.78
C ARG A 518 -20.31 13.71 -19.30
N LEU A 519 -19.34 12.91 -18.88
CA LEU A 519 -19.13 11.53 -19.32
C LEU A 519 -19.62 10.57 -18.23
N TRP A 520 -20.45 9.63 -18.64
CA TRP A 520 -20.98 8.57 -17.76
C TRP A 520 -20.47 7.22 -18.22
N SER A 521 -20.00 6.42 -17.27
CA SER A 521 -19.57 5.06 -17.50
C SER A 521 -20.21 4.15 -16.47
N GLU A 522 -20.91 3.13 -16.94
CA GLU A 522 -21.48 2.08 -16.10
C GLU A 522 -20.45 0.98 -15.87
N LEU A 523 -20.29 0.59 -14.63
CA LEU A 523 -19.44 -0.53 -14.22
C LEU A 523 -20.31 -1.62 -13.59
N PRO A 524 -19.92 -2.91 -13.74
CA PRO A 524 -20.64 -4.00 -13.09
C PRO A 524 -20.74 -3.77 -11.59
N GLY A 525 -21.95 -3.86 -11.04
CA GLY A 525 -22.24 -3.79 -9.61
C GLY A 525 -22.78 -5.12 -9.10
N THR A 526 -22.80 -5.29 -7.78
CA THR A 526 -23.57 -6.38 -7.14
C THR A 526 -25.03 -5.97 -7.01
N ALA A 527 -25.94 -6.94 -7.03
CA ALA A 527 -27.39 -6.69 -7.02
C ALA A 527 -27.89 -5.89 -5.80
N ASN A 528 -27.11 -5.84 -4.73
CA ASN A 528 -27.52 -5.27 -3.44
C ASN A 528 -26.76 -3.99 -3.05
N GLU A 529 -25.88 -3.46 -3.90
CA GLU A 529 -25.08 -2.28 -3.57
C GLU A 529 -24.97 -1.34 -4.78
N HIS A 530 -25.19 -0.08 -4.51
CA HIS A 530 -25.02 1.00 -5.49
C HIS A 530 -23.80 1.85 -5.13
N ALA A 531 -23.04 2.24 -6.14
CA ALA A 531 -21.90 3.13 -5.96
C ALA A 531 -21.85 4.18 -7.06
N LEU A 532 -21.32 5.33 -6.71
CA LEU A 532 -21.07 6.47 -7.59
C LEU A 532 -19.70 7.08 -7.27
N LEU A 533 -18.88 7.27 -8.28
CA LEU A 533 -17.64 8.04 -8.21
C LEU A 533 -17.70 9.15 -9.27
N LEU A 534 -17.61 10.40 -8.81
CA LEU A 534 -17.50 11.58 -9.66
C LEU A 534 -16.07 12.11 -9.62
N PHE A 535 -15.48 12.37 -10.78
CA PHE A 535 -14.20 13.05 -10.92
C PHE A 535 -14.37 14.35 -11.73
N CYS A 536 -13.93 15.46 -11.17
CA CYS A 536 -14.01 16.80 -11.73
C CYS A 536 -12.61 17.37 -11.95
N PRO A 537 -12.00 17.19 -13.15
CA PRO A 537 -10.67 17.71 -13.42
C PRO A 537 -10.63 19.24 -13.39
N ALA A 538 -9.45 19.78 -13.07
CA ALA A 538 -9.19 21.21 -13.21
C ALA A 538 -9.31 21.64 -14.69
N PRO A 539 -9.78 22.85 -14.98
CA PRO A 539 -9.97 23.31 -16.35
C PRO A 539 -8.68 23.42 -17.15
N THR A 540 -7.57 23.71 -16.49
CA THR A 540 -6.24 23.80 -17.10
C THR A 540 -5.19 23.10 -16.24
N GLN A 541 -3.97 22.96 -16.78
CA GLN A 541 -2.80 22.44 -16.05
C GLN A 541 -2.01 23.57 -15.33
N ALA A 542 -2.55 24.79 -15.26
CA ALA A 542 -1.88 25.88 -14.57
C ALA A 542 -1.87 25.68 -13.05
N LEU A 543 -0.77 26.02 -12.40
CA LEU A 543 -0.62 25.91 -10.93
C LEU A 543 -1.70 26.68 -10.17
N ALA A 544 -2.22 27.79 -10.73
CA ALA A 544 -3.29 28.56 -10.14
C ALA A 544 -4.61 27.76 -10.08
N ASP A 545 -4.96 27.04 -11.14
CA ASP A 545 -6.14 26.17 -11.17
C ASP A 545 -5.94 24.96 -10.23
N GLU A 546 -4.76 24.37 -10.23
CA GLU A 546 -4.45 23.27 -9.31
C GLU A 546 -4.54 23.70 -7.84
N ALA A 547 -3.95 24.84 -7.47
CA ALA A 547 -4.00 25.38 -6.13
C ALA A 547 -5.46 25.64 -5.69
N ALA A 548 -6.28 26.21 -6.57
CA ALA A 548 -7.69 26.44 -6.30
C ALA A 548 -8.46 25.12 -6.12
N TRP A 549 -8.23 24.11 -6.97
CA TRP A 549 -8.85 22.77 -6.86
C TRP A 549 -8.45 22.05 -5.57
N ARG A 550 -7.18 22.13 -5.18
CA ARG A 550 -6.70 21.56 -3.91
C ARG A 550 -7.36 22.26 -2.70
N MET A 551 -7.47 23.59 -2.75
CA MET A 551 -8.13 24.34 -1.70
C MET A 551 -9.63 24.02 -1.62
N LEU A 552 -10.33 23.91 -2.74
CA LEU A 552 -11.73 23.47 -2.79
C LEU A 552 -11.87 22.05 -2.21
N ALA A 553 -10.99 21.12 -2.58
CA ALA A 553 -11.02 19.75 -2.04
C ALA A 553 -10.86 19.74 -0.52
N HIS A 554 -9.91 20.52 0.01
CA HIS A 554 -9.67 20.66 1.44
C HIS A 554 -10.91 21.20 2.17
N LEU A 555 -11.52 22.27 1.65
CA LEU A 555 -12.72 22.88 2.21
C LEU A 555 -14.00 22.02 2.07
N CYS A 556 -14.06 21.13 1.06
CA CYS A 556 -15.22 20.27 0.85
C CYS A 556 -15.23 19.03 1.74
N GLN A 557 -14.07 18.53 2.16
CA GLN A 557 -13.94 17.19 2.76
C GLN A 557 -14.86 16.97 3.96
N THR A 558 -14.78 17.82 4.97
CA THR A 558 -15.61 17.72 6.17
C THR A 558 -17.08 18.02 5.87
N PRO A 559 -17.47 19.11 5.18
CA PRO A 559 -18.88 19.38 4.88
C PRO A 559 -19.55 18.30 4.02
N PHE A 560 -18.85 17.73 3.05
CA PHE A 560 -19.37 16.64 2.22
C PHE A 560 -19.66 15.39 3.05
N TYR A 561 -18.70 14.98 3.87
CA TYR A 561 -18.87 13.85 4.78
C TYR A 561 -20.02 14.07 5.75
N GLN A 562 -20.08 15.22 6.42
CA GLN A 562 -21.15 15.57 7.36
C GLN A 562 -22.51 15.51 6.68
N ARG A 563 -22.65 16.13 5.50
CA ARG A 563 -23.95 16.18 4.81
C ARG A 563 -24.40 14.79 4.34
N LEU A 564 -23.55 14.02 3.65
CA LEU A 564 -24.01 12.79 3.01
C LEU A 564 -23.93 11.57 3.96
N ARG A 565 -22.92 11.51 4.83
CA ARG A 565 -22.73 10.37 5.73
C ARG A 565 -23.53 10.52 7.04
N VAL A 566 -23.46 11.72 7.65
CA VAL A 566 -24.01 11.91 9.00
C VAL A 566 -25.46 12.36 8.94
N GLU A 567 -25.79 13.43 8.17
CA GLU A 567 -27.14 13.98 8.13
C GLU A 567 -28.09 13.13 7.27
N LEU A 568 -27.68 12.78 6.06
CA LEU A 568 -28.51 12.02 5.11
C LEU A 568 -28.39 10.51 5.24
N GLN A 569 -27.34 10.02 5.91
CA GLN A 569 -27.07 8.58 6.08
C GLN A 569 -27.10 7.80 4.76
N LEU A 570 -26.64 8.42 3.68
CA LEU A 570 -26.74 7.88 2.32
C LEU A 570 -25.94 6.59 2.11
N GLY A 571 -24.88 6.36 2.87
CA GLY A 571 -24.07 5.18 2.67
C GLY A 571 -22.92 5.04 3.67
N TYR A 572 -22.19 3.92 3.60
CA TYR A 572 -21.09 3.64 4.52
C TYR A 572 -19.72 4.10 3.95
N ALA A 573 -19.57 4.21 2.64
CA ALA A 573 -18.39 4.81 2.03
C ALA A 573 -18.78 6.16 1.42
N VAL A 574 -18.42 7.25 2.10
CA VAL A 574 -18.64 8.64 1.65
C VAL A 574 -17.34 9.38 1.82
N PHE A 575 -16.80 9.92 0.73
CA PHE A 575 -15.56 10.70 0.76
C PHE A 575 -15.49 11.71 -0.37
N SER A 576 -14.70 12.74 -0.16
CA SER A 576 -14.25 13.66 -1.21
C SER A 576 -12.77 13.98 -1.02
N GLY A 577 -12.10 14.41 -2.07
CA GLY A 577 -10.71 14.79 -1.98
C GLY A 577 -10.09 15.14 -3.33
N ILE A 578 -8.81 15.45 -3.31
CA ILE A 578 -8.02 15.72 -4.50
C ILE A 578 -7.43 14.42 -5.04
N ARG A 579 -7.36 14.28 -6.35
CA ARG A 579 -6.65 13.20 -7.02
C ARG A 579 -5.92 13.72 -8.25
N GLN A 580 -4.69 13.27 -8.44
CA GLN A 580 -3.94 13.50 -9.67
C GLN A 580 -3.87 12.19 -10.47
N ILE A 581 -4.16 12.27 -11.75
CA ILE A 581 -4.16 11.14 -12.68
C ILE A 581 -3.41 11.58 -13.93
N ASN A 582 -2.29 10.94 -14.21
CA ASN A 582 -1.45 11.24 -15.37
C ASN A 582 -1.17 12.75 -15.55
N GLY A 583 -0.84 13.43 -14.44
CA GLY A 583 -0.57 14.87 -14.41
C GLY A 583 -1.81 15.76 -14.38
N GLN A 584 -3.02 15.22 -14.48
CA GLN A 584 -4.25 15.99 -14.36
C GLN A 584 -4.77 15.99 -12.93
N THR A 585 -4.87 17.18 -12.33
CA THR A 585 -5.45 17.36 -11.00
C THR A 585 -6.96 17.46 -11.08
N GLY A 586 -7.70 16.82 -10.16
CA GLY A 586 -9.15 16.89 -10.10
C GLY A 586 -9.72 16.61 -8.73
N LEU A 587 -10.92 17.10 -8.44
CA LEU A 587 -11.71 16.73 -7.27
C LEU A 587 -12.45 15.42 -7.55
N GLN A 588 -12.44 14.53 -6.57
CA GLN A 588 -13.25 13.32 -6.60
C GLN A 588 -14.27 13.31 -5.46
N PHE A 589 -15.44 12.71 -5.73
CA PHE A 589 -16.52 12.49 -4.77
C PHE A 589 -16.99 11.05 -4.92
N GLY A 590 -16.93 10.28 -3.82
CA GLY A 590 -17.33 8.87 -3.83
C GLY A 590 -18.44 8.61 -2.82
N VAL A 591 -19.45 7.83 -3.23
CA VAL A 591 -20.54 7.37 -2.38
C VAL A 591 -20.86 5.92 -2.72
N GLN A 592 -20.94 5.04 -1.71
CA GLN A 592 -21.46 3.67 -1.83
C GLN A 592 -22.53 3.43 -0.79
N SER A 593 -23.66 2.87 -1.22
CA SER A 593 -24.86 2.68 -0.41
C SER A 593 -25.51 1.34 -0.68
N PRO A 594 -25.98 0.63 0.35
CA PRO A 594 -26.84 -0.53 0.20
C PRO A 594 -28.33 -0.17 -0.03
N GLN A 595 -28.72 1.11 0.16
CA GLN A 595 -30.12 1.54 0.14
C GLN A 595 -30.40 2.63 -0.88
N ALA A 596 -29.53 3.66 -0.97
CA ALA A 596 -29.75 4.77 -1.88
C ALA A 596 -29.42 4.37 -3.33
N SER A 597 -30.30 4.71 -4.25
CA SER A 597 -30.07 4.50 -5.69
C SER A 597 -28.95 5.39 -6.23
N VAL A 598 -28.35 4.99 -7.36
CA VAL A 598 -27.36 5.79 -8.08
C VAL A 598 -27.89 7.20 -8.40
N ARG A 599 -29.17 7.31 -8.72
CA ARG A 599 -29.87 8.57 -8.98
C ARG A 599 -29.86 9.49 -7.76
N GLU A 600 -30.29 8.99 -6.62
CA GLU A 600 -30.32 9.77 -5.37
C GLU A 600 -28.93 10.23 -4.96
N MET A 601 -27.93 9.34 -5.07
CA MET A 601 -26.54 9.71 -4.78
C MET A 601 -26.06 10.83 -5.72
N ALA A 602 -26.33 10.72 -7.03
CA ALA A 602 -25.94 11.74 -8.01
C ALA A 602 -26.64 13.09 -7.74
N GLU A 603 -27.93 13.07 -7.44
CA GLU A 603 -28.70 14.27 -7.10
C GLU A 603 -28.13 14.99 -5.86
N GLN A 604 -27.76 14.24 -4.81
CA GLN A 604 -27.18 14.83 -3.59
C GLN A 604 -25.77 15.37 -3.81
N VAL A 605 -24.94 14.71 -4.59
CA VAL A 605 -23.61 15.21 -4.97
C VAL A 605 -23.74 16.49 -5.80
N GLU A 606 -24.63 16.52 -6.79
CA GLU A 606 -24.91 17.71 -7.60
C GLU A 606 -25.45 18.87 -6.76
N LEU A 607 -26.35 18.60 -5.81
CA LEU A 607 -26.89 19.62 -4.89
C LEU A 607 -25.76 20.20 -4.02
N PHE A 608 -24.86 19.36 -3.50
CA PHE A 608 -23.71 19.81 -2.74
C PHE A 608 -22.82 20.75 -3.57
N LEU A 609 -22.52 20.38 -4.83
CA LEU A 609 -21.73 21.22 -5.73
C LEU A 609 -22.40 22.54 -6.05
N LYS A 610 -23.72 22.56 -6.21
CA LYS A 610 -24.48 23.81 -6.43
C LYS A 610 -24.41 24.77 -5.23
N GLN A 611 -24.32 24.24 -4.00
CA GLN A 611 -24.22 25.05 -2.78
C GLN A 611 -22.79 25.47 -2.45
N LEU A 612 -21.78 24.96 -3.17
CA LEU A 612 -20.38 25.22 -2.85
C LEU A 612 -19.98 26.70 -2.90
N PRO A 613 -20.39 27.52 -3.90
CA PRO A 613 -20.07 28.96 -3.90
C PRO A 613 -20.60 29.71 -2.68
N GLU A 614 -21.80 29.38 -2.23
CA GLU A 614 -22.40 30.01 -1.02
C GLU A 614 -21.62 29.61 0.23
N ARG A 615 -21.20 28.33 0.33
CA ARG A 615 -20.38 27.88 1.45
C ARG A 615 -19.02 28.55 1.50
N ILE A 616 -18.38 28.77 0.35
CA ILE A 616 -17.09 29.47 0.25
C ILE A 616 -17.29 30.93 0.64
N ALA A 617 -18.38 31.58 0.20
CA ALA A 617 -18.69 32.97 0.54
C ALA A 617 -18.91 33.19 2.06
N ALA A 618 -19.42 32.18 2.76
CA ALA A 618 -19.66 32.21 4.20
C ALA A 618 -18.39 32.11 5.07
N ILE A 619 -17.26 31.68 4.51
CA ILE A 619 -15.98 31.53 5.24
C ILE A 619 -15.41 32.97 5.46
N ASN A 620 -15.07 33.30 6.71
CA ASN A 620 -14.39 34.56 6.97
C ASN A 620 -12.92 34.54 6.56
N ASP A 621 -12.30 35.73 6.38
CA ASP A 621 -10.92 35.80 5.86
C ASP A 621 -9.90 35.18 6.79
N GLN A 622 -10.06 35.26 8.10
CA GLN A 622 -9.18 34.65 9.07
C GLN A 622 -9.23 33.09 9.00
N ALA A 623 -10.44 32.55 8.91
CA ALA A 623 -10.63 31.10 8.74
C ALA A 623 -10.06 30.62 7.40
N LEU A 624 -10.23 31.36 6.32
CA LEU A 624 -9.67 31.05 5.02
C LEU A 624 -8.14 31.04 5.07
N ALA A 625 -7.53 32.09 5.61
CA ALA A 625 -6.06 32.15 5.76
C ALA A 625 -5.51 30.99 6.61
N HIS A 626 -6.21 30.62 7.68
CA HIS A 626 -5.82 29.46 8.50
C HIS A 626 -5.88 28.15 7.69
N GLN A 627 -6.94 27.92 6.92
CA GLN A 627 -7.05 26.70 6.08
C GLN A 627 -6.01 26.66 4.95
N GLN A 628 -5.66 27.82 4.37
CA GLN A 628 -4.56 27.91 3.41
C GLN A 628 -3.22 27.54 4.01
N GLN A 629 -2.96 28.03 5.22
CA GLN A 629 -1.73 27.71 5.95
C GLN A 629 -1.65 26.20 6.23
N LEU A 630 -2.73 25.58 6.74
CA LEU A 630 -2.79 24.15 7.01
C LEU A 630 -2.55 23.31 5.74
N LEU A 631 -3.15 23.69 4.61
CA LEU A 631 -2.96 22.99 3.35
C LEU A 631 -1.53 23.16 2.81
N ALA A 632 -0.96 24.37 2.93
CA ALA A 632 0.41 24.63 2.52
C ALA A 632 1.42 23.84 3.36
N GLU A 633 1.19 23.72 4.69
CA GLU A 633 2.00 22.89 5.59
C GLU A 633 1.94 21.41 5.23
N GLN A 634 0.78 20.89 4.82
CA GLN A 634 0.63 19.50 4.35
C GLN A 634 1.43 19.22 3.06
N LEU A 635 1.72 20.26 2.28
CA LEU A 635 2.51 20.17 1.05
C LEU A 635 3.97 20.58 1.25
N ASP A 636 4.40 20.82 2.48
CA ASP A 636 5.80 21.10 2.79
C ASP A 636 6.62 19.79 2.63
N ASP A 637 7.51 19.78 1.66
CA ASP A 637 8.36 18.63 1.33
C ASP A 637 9.32 18.22 2.48
N ARG A 638 9.49 19.09 3.48
CA ARG A 638 10.29 18.81 4.69
C ARG A 638 9.52 18.02 5.74
N THR A 639 8.21 18.02 5.69
CA THR A 639 7.35 17.41 6.72
C THR A 639 6.47 16.29 6.18
N MET A 640 6.20 16.28 4.86
CA MET A 640 5.40 15.22 4.24
C MET A 640 6.23 13.93 4.09
N PRO A 641 5.57 12.75 4.04
CA PRO A 641 6.24 11.50 3.71
C PRO A 641 6.94 11.58 2.35
N LEU A 642 8.22 11.17 2.28
CA LEU A 642 9.04 11.26 1.06
C LEU A 642 8.37 10.57 -0.14
N ALA A 643 7.77 9.40 0.07
CA ALA A 643 7.04 8.70 -0.98
C ALA A 643 5.91 9.55 -1.59
N GLN A 644 5.24 10.39 -0.80
CA GLN A 644 4.22 11.32 -1.27
C GLN A 644 4.84 12.49 -2.03
N ALA A 645 5.97 13.03 -1.54
CA ALA A 645 6.69 14.10 -2.21
C ALA A 645 7.18 13.65 -3.60
N PHE A 646 7.74 12.44 -3.70
CA PHE A 646 8.17 11.85 -4.97
C PHE A 646 7.01 11.61 -5.93
N GLU A 647 5.88 11.12 -5.42
CA GLU A 647 4.66 10.95 -6.25
C GLU A 647 4.16 12.28 -6.80
N LEU A 648 4.13 13.32 -5.98
CA LEU A 648 3.74 14.67 -6.43
C LEU A 648 4.71 15.22 -7.46
N GLN A 649 6.03 15.02 -7.32
CA GLN A 649 7.01 15.39 -8.34
C GLN A 649 6.79 14.64 -9.66
N TRP A 650 6.47 13.33 -9.58
CA TRP A 650 6.12 12.56 -10.76
C TRP A 650 4.88 13.10 -11.46
N GLN A 651 3.81 13.35 -10.72
CA GLN A 651 2.57 13.93 -11.26
C GLN A 651 2.81 15.35 -11.81
N GLY A 652 3.63 16.15 -11.14
CA GLY A 652 4.06 17.47 -11.63
C GLY A 652 4.78 17.38 -12.97
N LYS A 653 5.74 16.44 -13.13
CA LYS A 653 6.40 16.18 -14.42
C LYS A 653 5.40 15.82 -15.51
N LEU A 654 4.44 14.94 -15.20
CA LEU A 654 3.40 14.53 -16.16
C LEU A 654 2.49 15.71 -16.54
N GLY A 655 2.24 16.65 -15.62
CA GLY A 655 1.54 17.91 -15.86
C GLY A 655 2.36 18.97 -16.60
N GLY A 656 3.65 18.70 -16.88
CA GLY A 656 4.55 19.64 -17.59
C GLY A 656 5.20 20.67 -16.67
N HIS A 657 5.16 20.48 -15.35
CA HIS A 657 5.78 21.37 -14.38
C HIS A 657 7.29 21.12 -14.20
N SER A 658 8.00 22.12 -13.71
CA SER A 658 9.44 22.06 -13.41
C SER A 658 9.74 21.37 -12.08
N SER A 659 11.02 21.14 -11.79
CA SER A 659 11.46 20.45 -10.57
C SER A 659 11.13 21.19 -9.25
N ASP A 660 10.84 22.49 -9.32
CA ASP A 660 10.42 23.33 -8.20
C ASP A 660 8.89 23.41 -8.05
N TYR A 661 8.19 22.44 -8.59
CA TYR A 661 6.72 22.33 -8.58
C TYR A 661 6.12 22.47 -7.18
N LEU A 662 6.62 21.72 -6.18
CA LEU A 662 6.04 21.75 -4.82
C LEU A 662 6.15 23.11 -4.15
N PRO A 663 7.29 23.79 -4.09
CA PRO A 663 7.38 25.16 -3.57
C PRO A 663 6.49 26.16 -4.32
N GLN A 664 6.38 26.04 -5.64
CA GLN A 664 5.51 26.91 -6.43
C GLN A 664 4.04 26.67 -6.12
N LEU A 665 3.63 25.41 -5.95
CA LEU A 665 2.26 25.05 -5.58
C LEU A 665 1.89 25.58 -4.18
N GLN A 666 2.78 25.43 -3.19
CA GLN A 666 2.58 26.02 -1.86
C GLN A 666 2.35 27.54 -1.93
N GLN A 667 3.21 28.24 -2.68
CA GLN A 667 3.07 29.67 -2.86
C GLN A 667 1.78 30.04 -3.58
N ALA A 668 1.35 29.25 -4.57
CA ALA A 668 0.08 29.48 -5.26
C ALA A 668 -1.12 29.34 -4.30
N ILE A 669 -1.11 28.34 -3.40
CA ILE A 669 -2.15 28.15 -2.39
C ILE A 669 -2.19 29.32 -1.41
N LEU A 670 -1.05 29.79 -0.91
CA LEU A 670 -0.97 30.90 0.04
C LEU A 670 -1.40 32.25 -0.58
N ARG A 671 -1.38 32.38 -1.90
CA ARG A 671 -1.80 33.57 -2.64
C ARG A 671 -3.27 33.56 -3.07
N LEU A 672 -3.98 32.45 -2.88
CA LEU A 672 -5.40 32.40 -3.24
C LEU A 672 -6.19 33.43 -2.43
N ASP A 673 -7.00 34.22 -3.11
CA ASP A 673 -7.98 35.05 -2.46
C ASP A 673 -9.40 34.46 -2.56
N ARG A 674 -10.33 35.03 -1.82
CA ARG A 674 -11.72 34.55 -1.82
C ARG A 674 -12.36 34.68 -3.20
N ALA A 675 -12.04 35.74 -3.96
CA ALA A 675 -12.61 35.97 -5.29
C ALA A 675 -12.19 34.85 -6.25
N THR A 676 -10.93 34.47 -6.24
CA THR A 676 -10.37 33.32 -7.02
C THR A 676 -11.04 32.02 -6.63
N LEU A 677 -11.26 31.76 -5.34
CA LEU A 677 -11.93 30.53 -4.88
C LEU A 677 -13.42 30.48 -5.25
N LEU A 678 -14.13 31.64 -5.20
CA LEU A 678 -15.52 31.74 -5.65
C LEU A 678 -15.64 31.53 -7.16
N ASP A 679 -14.71 32.06 -7.95
CA ASP A 679 -14.63 31.79 -9.39
C ASP A 679 -14.35 30.29 -9.64
N ALA A 680 -13.38 29.70 -8.95
CA ALA A 680 -13.06 28.29 -9.06
C ALA A 680 -14.27 27.40 -8.69
N ALA A 681 -14.97 27.69 -7.60
CA ALA A 681 -16.20 26.99 -7.21
C ALA A 681 -17.31 27.12 -8.28
N SER A 682 -17.45 28.31 -8.87
CA SER A 682 -18.40 28.55 -9.96
C SER A 682 -18.02 27.78 -11.24
N ARG A 683 -16.74 27.72 -11.59
CA ARG A 683 -16.21 26.92 -12.73
C ARG A 683 -16.41 25.42 -12.49
N LEU A 684 -16.20 24.92 -11.27
CA LEU A 684 -16.49 23.55 -10.87
C LEU A 684 -17.99 23.23 -11.00
N MET A 685 -18.87 24.14 -10.53
CA MET A 685 -20.32 24.00 -10.63
C MET A 685 -20.77 23.94 -12.10
N ARG A 686 -20.19 24.75 -12.98
CA ARG A 686 -20.49 24.76 -14.44
C ARG A 686 -19.82 23.59 -15.21
N ALA A 687 -19.03 22.75 -14.52
CA ALA A 687 -18.26 21.67 -15.14
C ALA A 687 -17.28 22.15 -16.24
N GLU A 688 -16.62 23.28 -16.07
CA GLU A 688 -15.72 23.82 -17.09
C GLU A 688 -14.56 22.86 -17.42
N GLY A 689 -13.98 22.18 -16.41
CA GLY A 689 -12.99 21.13 -16.63
C GLY A 689 -13.58 19.78 -17.10
N GLY A 690 -14.92 19.70 -17.11
CA GLY A 690 -15.67 18.48 -17.38
C GLY A 690 -16.00 17.70 -16.10
N ARG A 691 -16.83 16.66 -16.27
CA ARG A 691 -17.20 15.70 -15.21
C ARG A 691 -17.18 14.29 -15.75
N ARG A 692 -16.58 13.38 -14.99
CA ARG A 692 -16.59 11.95 -15.29
C ARG A 692 -17.25 11.21 -14.15
N TYR A 693 -18.32 10.49 -14.48
CA TYR A 693 -19.07 9.65 -13.56
C TYR A 693 -18.76 8.19 -13.84
N LEU A 694 -18.48 7.44 -12.80
CA LEU A 694 -18.44 5.97 -12.80
C LEU A 694 -19.50 5.50 -11.81
N ALA A 695 -20.39 4.62 -12.25
CA ALA A 695 -21.51 4.19 -11.43
C ALA A 695 -21.89 2.73 -11.68
N THR A 696 -22.55 2.10 -10.69
CA THR A 696 -23.09 0.73 -10.83
C THR A 696 -24.44 0.69 -11.57
N GLY A 697 -24.88 1.78 -12.15
CA GLY A 697 -26.13 1.87 -12.90
C GLY A 697 -26.08 2.88 -14.03
N SER A 698 -27.08 2.80 -14.89
CA SER A 698 -27.21 3.65 -16.05
C SER A 698 -27.43 5.13 -15.69
N LEU A 699 -27.15 6.01 -16.66
CA LEU A 699 -27.32 7.46 -16.52
C LEU A 699 -28.75 7.79 -16.06
N PRO A 700 -28.94 8.41 -14.88
CA PRO A 700 -30.24 8.91 -14.50
C PRO A 700 -30.67 10.05 -15.43
N GLN A 701 -31.95 10.11 -15.79
CA GLN A 701 -32.52 11.30 -16.44
C GLN A 701 -32.52 12.43 -15.38
N LEU A 702 -31.47 13.26 -15.39
CA LEU A 702 -31.30 14.43 -14.51
C LEU A 702 -31.93 15.67 -15.11
#